data_35358fe19518d55e04d4e074e2c40a95
#
_entry.id   35358fe19518d55e04d4e074e2c40a95
#
_cell.length_a   1.000
_cell.length_b   1.000
_cell.length_c   1.000
_cell.angle_alpha   90.00
_cell.angle_beta   90.00
_cell.angle_gamma   90.00
#
_symmetry.space_group_name_H-M   'P 1'
#
loop_
_entity.id
_entity.type
_entity.pdbx_description
1 polymer ?
#
loop_
_entity_poly.entity_id
_entity_poly.type
_entity_poly.pdbx_seq_one_letter_code
_entity_poly.pdbx_strand_id
1 'polypeptide(L)'
;MLTERQRKILGILQSNVEGITSDNMARLCGVSSKTVRTDIKILGHELNNIAIIHASTRKGYSLEIISPHGLANILVETADPLQDVALRSEYMLKELLKHTLRGEAMKQQEMADMLYVGLSTLKLHLKTVKEALDKYHLKITNYKNQGMLIDGDERNIRHAIYKYLFKNVEDRWEMRQIFPEKYDMTIIRRLIINTTTAYNKILTDDSLEKIVDYLLISLYRADLGCNVTFRLQESRAIEGNHEYAMAAMIFENIYKELHIDVVTSEIYYFTNLLISSKTYNAALSEDESEHIALVGRMLDRVQRIVGINFHEDEVLKKGLVVHLASVIHRIRLHMNFKNEVLDVVKNEYPLAFQVGIIACKIIEEEEGLPVSEDEIGFVAVHFGAALTRMNIHSGNQQKHVLLVCGSGMGTAILIKARLEEQFKNIMVIDKVLPGYQLADENLDNVDLIISTMPRTALPEIAIEHRDKLVVVCHFLNEVEKDIIKDKLFSVKKVSSGQIERFFSRELFFIDKKFTTKEQVLEFMTKSMAELGVMDKAAAQSVMEREEASPTEIGNLLAIPHPLENATQVSAVSVVILDKPIMWTEHHVQAIFLLSVAKEEFYLWEPLFLKLFDYLVKGRGIKGMIDHPDYDLFIKDFRKTF
;
A
#
# COMPACT_ATOMS: atom_id res chain seq x y z
N MET A 1 30.84 -8.51 -14.52
CA MET A 1 30.56 -7.30 -13.70
C MET A 1 30.48 -6.06 -14.57
N LEU A 2 29.40 -5.32 -14.50
CA LEU A 2 29.24 -4.10 -15.29
C LEU A 2 30.05 -2.93 -14.68
N THR A 3 30.72 -2.17 -15.54
CA THR A 3 31.38 -0.90 -15.14
C THR A 3 30.31 0.16 -14.83
N GLU A 4 30.66 1.20 -14.05
CA GLU A 4 29.78 2.34 -13.75
C GLU A 4 29.19 2.99 -15.02
N ARG A 5 30.02 3.11 -16.07
CA ARG A 5 29.57 3.63 -17.37
C ARG A 5 28.56 2.71 -18.07
N GLN A 6 28.78 1.40 -18.05
CA GLN A 6 27.86 0.41 -18.64
C GLN A 6 26.50 0.42 -17.94
N ARG A 7 26.47 0.61 -16.63
CA ARG A 7 25.24 0.80 -15.86
C ARG A 7 24.50 2.07 -16.24
N LYS A 8 25.23 3.18 -16.36
CA LYS A 8 24.64 4.44 -16.78
C LYS A 8 24.01 4.30 -18.18
N ILE A 9 24.66 3.57 -19.09
CA ILE A 9 24.11 3.24 -20.41
C ILE A 9 22.84 2.38 -20.28
N LEU A 10 22.86 1.38 -19.41
CA LEU A 10 21.71 0.50 -19.16
C LEU A 10 20.50 1.26 -18.59
N GLY A 11 20.72 2.15 -17.61
CA GLY A 11 19.69 3.05 -17.07
C GLY A 11 19.12 4.01 -18.12
N ILE A 12 19.97 4.54 -19.01
CA ILE A 12 19.51 5.36 -20.14
C ILE A 12 18.64 4.55 -21.11
N LEU A 13 19.01 3.31 -21.41
CA LEU A 13 18.22 2.42 -22.26
C LEU A 13 16.86 2.09 -21.63
N GLN A 14 16.80 1.83 -20.32
CA GLN A 14 15.53 1.61 -19.59
C GLN A 14 14.59 2.81 -19.67
N SER A 15 15.17 4.03 -19.54
CA SER A 15 14.37 5.25 -19.55
C SER A 15 13.90 5.68 -20.95
N ASN A 16 14.40 5.03 -22.02
CA ASN A 16 14.12 5.40 -23.41
C ASN A 16 13.57 4.19 -24.20
N VAL A 17 12.35 3.78 -23.87
CA VAL A 17 11.68 2.59 -24.43
C VAL A 17 11.56 2.65 -25.97
N GLU A 18 11.39 3.83 -26.56
CA GLU A 18 11.29 4.02 -28.01
C GLU A 18 12.64 3.93 -28.76
N GLY A 19 13.74 3.90 -28.02
CA GLY A 19 15.10 3.83 -28.53
C GLY A 19 15.87 5.16 -28.45
N ILE A 20 17.19 5.06 -28.34
CA ILE A 20 18.10 6.21 -28.24
C ILE A 20 19.35 5.96 -29.07
N THR A 21 19.84 7.01 -29.78
CA THR A 21 21.04 6.89 -30.64
C THR A 21 22.32 6.85 -29.83
N SER A 22 23.37 6.19 -30.38
CA SER A 22 24.69 6.17 -29.73
C SER A 22 25.28 7.57 -29.50
N ASP A 23 24.93 8.54 -30.33
CA ASP A 23 25.42 9.93 -30.20
C ASP A 23 24.75 10.66 -29.03
N ASN A 24 23.45 10.42 -28.81
CA ASN A 24 22.74 10.97 -27.68
C ASN A 24 23.20 10.33 -26.36
N MET A 25 23.37 8.99 -26.34
CA MET A 25 23.94 8.32 -25.16
C MET A 25 25.37 8.78 -24.85
N ALA A 26 26.19 9.02 -25.90
CA ALA A 26 27.55 9.52 -25.76
C ALA A 26 27.58 10.88 -25.07
N ARG A 27 26.67 11.81 -25.43
CA ARG A 27 26.53 13.11 -24.75
C ARG A 27 26.11 12.95 -23.30
N LEU A 28 25.14 12.07 -22.98
CA LEU A 28 24.66 11.82 -21.61
C LEU A 28 25.72 11.16 -20.74
N CYS A 29 26.59 10.35 -21.34
CA CYS A 29 27.67 9.64 -20.62
C CYS A 29 29.00 10.39 -20.60
N GLY A 30 29.16 11.47 -21.37
CA GLY A 30 30.40 12.22 -21.48
C GLY A 30 31.55 11.45 -22.18
N VAL A 31 31.21 10.57 -23.14
CA VAL A 31 32.18 9.72 -23.86
C VAL A 31 31.94 9.76 -25.38
N SER A 32 32.78 9.08 -26.17
CA SER A 32 32.59 8.98 -27.63
C SER A 32 31.51 7.96 -27.99
N SER A 33 30.83 8.18 -29.13
CA SER A 33 29.83 7.22 -29.67
C SER A 33 30.45 5.84 -29.95
N LYS A 34 31.76 5.80 -30.29
CA LYS A 34 32.49 4.55 -30.47
C LYS A 34 32.61 3.78 -29.15
N THR A 35 32.88 4.46 -28.05
CA THR A 35 32.92 3.89 -26.70
C THR A 35 31.57 3.32 -26.30
N VAL A 36 30.47 4.07 -26.53
CA VAL A 36 29.10 3.61 -26.25
C VAL A 36 28.77 2.33 -27.03
N ARG A 37 29.10 2.26 -28.31
CA ARG A 37 28.85 1.07 -29.14
C ARG A 37 29.65 -0.16 -28.65
N THR A 38 30.84 0.04 -28.12
CA THR A 38 31.65 -1.03 -27.51
C THR A 38 30.99 -1.51 -26.22
N ASP A 39 30.57 -0.60 -25.36
CA ASP A 39 29.88 -0.93 -24.10
C ASP A 39 28.55 -1.65 -24.35
N ILE A 40 27.76 -1.23 -25.37
CA ILE A 40 26.50 -1.90 -25.75
C ILE A 40 26.74 -3.34 -26.21
N LYS A 41 27.84 -3.61 -26.93
CA LYS A 41 28.18 -4.99 -27.30
C LYS A 41 28.51 -5.86 -26.08
N ILE A 42 29.26 -5.31 -25.13
CA ILE A 42 29.57 -6.00 -23.87
C ILE A 42 28.27 -6.24 -23.07
N LEU A 43 27.43 -5.20 -22.93
CA LEU A 43 26.13 -5.31 -22.27
C LEU A 43 25.24 -6.39 -22.91
N GLY A 44 25.20 -6.48 -24.24
CA GLY A 44 24.43 -7.51 -24.94
C GLY A 44 24.89 -8.95 -24.62
N HIS A 45 26.17 -9.14 -24.30
CA HIS A 45 26.69 -10.44 -23.83
C HIS A 45 26.41 -10.69 -22.33
N GLU A 46 26.58 -9.68 -21.49
CA GLU A 46 26.38 -9.79 -20.03
C GLU A 46 24.88 -9.94 -19.65
N LEU A 47 23.98 -9.37 -20.47
CA LEU A 47 22.53 -9.42 -20.23
C LEU A 47 21.85 -10.68 -20.78
N ASN A 48 22.62 -11.70 -21.20
CA ASN A 48 22.10 -12.94 -21.80
C ASN A 48 20.97 -13.56 -20.95
N ASN A 49 19.81 -13.83 -21.56
CA ASN A 49 18.57 -14.33 -20.93
C ASN A 49 17.87 -13.36 -19.95
N ILE A 50 18.38 -12.15 -19.75
CA ILE A 50 17.83 -11.15 -18.83
C ILE A 50 17.19 -10.00 -19.60
N ALA A 51 17.88 -9.49 -20.62
CA ALA A 51 17.35 -8.48 -21.51
C ALA A 51 18.05 -8.53 -22.88
N ILE A 52 17.36 -8.07 -23.93
CA ILE A 52 17.90 -7.99 -25.29
C ILE A 52 18.04 -6.52 -25.68
N ILE A 53 19.21 -6.15 -26.18
CA ILE A 53 19.42 -4.82 -26.76
C ILE A 53 19.22 -4.90 -28.28
N HIS A 54 18.17 -4.27 -28.76
CA HIS A 54 17.87 -4.16 -30.20
C HIS A 54 18.56 -2.94 -30.80
N ALA A 55 19.14 -3.09 -31.97
CA ALA A 55 19.75 -2.00 -32.73
C ALA A 55 18.89 -1.66 -33.97
N SER A 56 18.51 -0.41 -34.13
CA SER A 56 17.74 0.10 -35.26
C SER A 56 18.49 1.28 -35.92
N THR A 57 18.55 1.31 -37.23
CA THR A 57 19.19 2.39 -37.98
C THR A 57 18.45 3.74 -37.85
N ARG A 58 17.14 3.72 -37.55
CA ARG A 58 16.31 4.92 -37.41
C ARG A 58 16.13 5.36 -35.96
N LYS A 59 15.96 4.41 -35.02
CA LYS A 59 15.64 4.70 -33.61
C LYS A 59 16.84 4.56 -32.67
N GLY A 60 17.96 4.00 -33.11
CA GLY A 60 19.11 3.71 -32.28
C GLY A 60 18.97 2.40 -31.52
N TYR A 61 19.28 2.38 -30.24
CA TYR A 61 19.24 1.19 -29.39
C TYR A 61 18.04 1.24 -28.44
N SER A 62 17.33 0.12 -28.30
CA SER A 62 16.24 -0.07 -27.34
C SER A 62 16.47 -1.34 -26.53
N LEU A 63 15.91 -1.41 -25.31
CA LEU A 63 16.04 -2.53 -24.40
C LEU A 63 14.70 -3.26 -24.30
N GLU A 64 14.73 -4.57 -24.57
CA GLU A 64 13.62 -5.47 -24.27
C GLU A 64 13.95 -6.29 -23.03
N ILE A 65 13.15 -6.19 -22.00
CA ILE A 65 13.39 -6.84 -20.71
C ILE A 65 12.68 -8.19 -20.72
N ILE A 66 13.44 -9.29 -20.64
CA ILE A 66 12.94 -10.68 -20.56
C ILE A 66 12.68 -11.03 -19.11
N SER A 67 13.59 -10.66 -18.20
CA SER A 67 13.50 -10.90 -16.77
C SER A 67 13.67 -9.58 -16.02
N PRO A 68 12.57 -8.93 -15.58
CA PRO A 68 12.64 -7.70 -14.80
C PRO A 68 13.48 -7.86 -13.53
N HIS A 69 13.37 -9.01 -12.89
CA HIS A 69 14.12 -9.38 -11.67
C HIS A 69 15.61 -9.56 -11.94
N GLY A 70 15.96 -10.30 -12.98
CA GLY A 70 17.36 -10.47 -13.39
C GLY A 70 18.02 -9.14 -13.73
N LEU A 71 17.28 -8.21 -14.34
CA LEU A 71 17.78 -6.87 -14.65
C LEU A 71 17.96 -6.01 -13.39
N ALA A 72 17.03 -6.09 -12.46
CA ALA A 72 17.13 -5.41 -11.16
C ALA A 72 18.36 -5.91 -10.39
N ASN A 73 18.60 -7.22 -10.35
CA ASN A 73 19.78 -7.81 -9.70
C ASN A 73 21.09 -7.31 -10.33
N ILE A 74 21.20 -7.26 -11.65
CA ILE A 74 22.41 -6.73 -12.32
C ILE A 74 22.64 -5.23 -12.02
N LEU A 75 21.58 -4.47 -11.82
CA LEU A 75 21.67 -3.06 -11.45
C LEU A 75 22.01 -2.87 -9.97
N VAL A 76 21.54 -3.77 -9.11
CA VAL A 76 21.77 -3.78 -7.66
C VAL A 76 23.13 -4.40 -7.29
N GLU A 77 23.64 -5.39 -8.04
CA GLU A 77 24.94 -6.07 -7.80
C GLU A 77 26.17 -5.17 -7.77
N THR A 78 25.98 -3.85 -7.77
CA THR A 78 27.07 -2.91 -7.96
C THR A 78 27.13 -1.67 -7.06
N ALA A 79 26.21 -1.50 -6.15
CA ALA A 79 26.58 -0.91 -4.88
C ALA A 79 27.25 -2.08 -4.14
N ASP A 80 28.55 -2.03 -3.93
CA ASP A 80 29.21 -2.94 -2.99
C ASP A 80 28.35 -2.90 -1.71
N PRO A 81 27.55 -3.95 -1.40
CA PRO A 81 26.62 -3.91 -0.24
C PRO A 81 27.40 -3.63 1.04
N LEU A 82 28.71 -3.78 0.94
CA LEU A 82 29.67 -3.58 2.01
C LEU A 82 30.12 -2.11 2.17
N GLN A 83 29.67 -1.17 1.36
CA GLN A 83 29.99 0.27 1.53
C GLN A 83 28.88 1.05 2.24
N ASP A 84 27.63 0.61 2.20
CA ASP A 84 26.52 1.23 2.92
C ASP A 84 26.36 0.67 4.34
N VAL A 85 26.27 1.55 5.32
CA VAL A 85 26.12 1.19 6.75
C VAL A 85 24.82 0.42 7.00
N ALA A 86 23.73 0.81 6.34
CA ALA A 86 22.43 0.16 6.49
C ALA A 86 22.44 -1.25 5.91
N LEU A 87 22.97 -1.42 4.70
CA LEU A 87 23.08 -2.73 4.03
C LEU A 87 23.98 -3.69 4.81
N ARG A 88 25.09 -3.18 5.39
CA ARG A 88 25.96 -4.00 6.27
C ARG A 88 25.21 -4.49 7.50
N SER A 89 24.44 -3.62 8.15
CA SER A 89 23.69 -3.98 9.36
C SER A 89 22.60 -4.99 9.04
N GLU A 90 21.91 -4.87 7.89
CA GLU A 90 20.92 -5.86 7.43
C GLU A 90 21.59 -7.22 7.15
N TYR A 91 22.71 -7.23 6.45
CA TYR A 91 23.48 -8.45 6.19
C TYR A 91 23.91 -9.13 7.50
N MET A 92 24.45 -8.36 8.46
CA MET A 92 24.84 -8.88 9.78
C MET A 92 23.67 -9.51 10.51
N LEU A 93 22.50 -8.87 10.47
CA LEU A 93 21.29 -9.39 11.10
C LEU A 93 20.85 -10.72 10.46
N LYS A 94 20.85 -10.79 9.13
CA LYS A 94 20.51 -12.02 8.39
C LYS A 94 21.47 -13.17 8.74
N GLU A 95 22.77 -12.92 8.75
CA GLU A 95 23.76 -13.95 9.09
C GLU A 95 23.63 -14.42 10.56
N LEU A 96 23.42 -13.50 11.52
CA LEU A 96 23.16 -13.88 12.91
C LEU A 96 21.89 -14.72 13.04
N LEU A 97 20.83 -14.39 12.29
CA LEU A 97 19.59 -15.18 12.29
C LEU A 97 19.77 -16.55 11.62
N LYS A 98 20.57 -16.69 10.55
CA LYS A 98 20.91 -17.98 9.94
C LYS A 98 21.67 -18.87 10.94
N HIS A 99 22.66 -18.32 11.65
CA HIS A 99 23.37 -19.04 12.71
C HIS A 99 22.46 -19.43 13.86
N THR A 100 21.59 -18.50 14.30
CA THR A 100 20.60 -18.78 15.35
C THR A 100 19.61 -19.87 14.92
N LEU A 101 19.15 -19.87 13.66
CA LEU A 101 18.30 -20.92 13.11
C LEU A 101 18.97 -22.31 13.24
N ARG A 102 20.28 -22.39 13.01
CA ARG A 102 21.07 -23.64 13.11
C ARG A 102 21.51 -23.99 14.54
N GLY A 103 21.22 -23.13 15.52
CA GLY A 103 21.72 -23.28 16.89
C GLY A 103 23.23 -23.07 17.03
N GLU A 104 23.86 -22.40 16.09
CA GLU A 104 25.29 -22.17 16.03
C GLU A 104 25.63 -20.73 16.46
N ALA A 105 26.64 -20.58 17.32
CA ALA A 105 27.12 -19.25 17.72
C ALA A 105 28.17 -18.72 16.74
N MET A 106 28.06 -17.44 16.37
CA MET A 106 28.95 -16.77 15.44
C MET A 106 29.98 -15.92 16.15
N LYS A 107 31.29 -16.07 15.85
CA LYS A 107 32.34 -15.24 16.43
C LYS A 107 32.37 -13.83 15.84
N GLN A 108 32.64 -12.84 16.68
CA GLN A 108 32.77 -11.45 16.20
C GLN A 108 33.87 -11.29 15.14
N GLN A 109 34.98 -12.01 15.28
CA GLN A 109 36.05 -11.96 14.29
C GLN A 109 35.62 -12.53 12.95
N GLU A 110 34.90 -13.65 12.96
CA GLU A 110 34.35 -14.28 11.75
C GLU A 110 33.41 -13.34 11.01
N MET A 111 32.49 -12.68 11.71
CA MET A 111 31.60 -11.66 11.14
C MET A 111 32.39 -10.46 10.60
N ALA A 112 33.44 -10.00 11.29
CA ALA A 112 34.28 -8.91 10.86
C ALA A 112 35.05 -9.27 9.59
N ASP A 113 35.58 -10.48 9.50
CA ASP A 113 36.29 -11.00 8.33
C ASP A 113 35.36 -11.14 7.11
N MET A 114 34.12 -11.62 7.30
CA MET A 114 33.10 -11.72 6.25
C MET A 114 32.72 -10.34 5.68
N LEU A 115 32.71 -9.31 6.50
CA LEU A 115 32.37 -7.94 6.12
C LEU A 115 33.58 -7.11 5.68
N TYR A 116 34.78 -7.67 5.74
CA TYR A 116 36.04 -6.97 5.49
C TYR A 116 36.22 -5.67 6.33
N VAL A 117 35.77 -5.72 7.61
CA VAL A 117 35.85 -4.57 8.53
C VAL A 117 36.63 -4.89 9.80
N GLY A 118 37.12 -3.87 10.48
CA GLY A 118 37.72 -4.03 11.80
C GLY A 118 36.68 -4.25 12.91
N LEU A 119 37.11 -4.87 14.03
CA LEU A 119 36.23 -5.11 15.19
C LEU A 119 35.59 -3.84 15.77
N SER A 120 36.26 -2.67 15.66
CA SER A 120 35.70 -1.39 16.09
C SER A 120 34.52 -0.96 15.23
N THR A 121 34.61 -1.12 13.91
CA THR A 121 33.53 -0.85 12.94
C THR A 121 32.40 -1.85 13.10
N LEU A 122 32.72 -3.14 13.29
CA LEU A 122 31.73 -4.16 13.59
C LEU A 122 30.85 -3.79 14.80
N LYS A 123 31.47 -3.32 15.90
CA LYS A 123 30.74 -2.91 17.11
C LYS A 123 29.78 -1.76 16.87
N LEU A 124 30.12 -0.84 15.95
CA LEU A 124 29.23 0.26 15.56
C LEU A 124 27.99 -0.28 14.83
N HIS A 125 28.17 -1.17 13.86
CA HIS A 125 27.06 -1.80 13.13
C HIS A 125 26.20 -2.68 14.03
N LEU A 126 26.82 -3.40 15.00
CA LEU A 126 26.07 -4.20 15.99
C LEU A 126 25.09 -3.35 16.82
N LYS A 127 25.29 -2.05 16.96
CA LYS A 127 24.33 -1.16 17.62
C LYS A 127 23.02 -1.12 16.83
N THR A 128 23.07 -0.87 15.53
CA THR A 128 21.90 -0.86 14.63
C THR A 128 21.18 -2.23 14.61
N VAL A 129 21.95 -3.33 14.59
CA VAL A 129 21.39 -4.68 14.65
C VAL A 129 20.64 -4.91 15.97
N LYS A 130 21.18 -4.44 17.11
CA LYS A 130 20.50 -4.52 18.40
C LYS A 130 19.20 -3.72 18.41
N GLU A 131 19.20 -2.49 17.89
CA GLU A 131 18.01 -1.65 17.76
C GLU A 131 16.93 -2.34 16.91
N ALA A 132 17.32 -3.08 15.86
CA ALA A 132 16.38 -3.87 15.05
C ALA A 132 15.81 -5.07 15.81
N LEU A 133 16.63 -5.76 16.64
CA LEU A 133 16.22 -6.90 17.46
C LEU A 133 15.39 -6.49 18.68
N ASP A 134 15.64 -5.31 19.26
CA ASP A 134 14.89 -4.79 20.41
C ASP A 134 13.40 -4.64 20.09
N LYS A 135 13.04 -4.34 18.83
CA LYS A 135 11.64 -4.30 18.34
C LYS A 135 10.90 -5.63 18.52
N TYR A 136 11.65 -6.74 18.63
CA TYR A 136 11.14 -8.10 18.85
C TYR A 136 11.43 -8.59 20.27
N HIS A 137 11.88 -7.72 21.18
CA HIS A 137 12.31 -8.08 22.53
C HIS A 137 13.41 -9.16 22.52
N LEU A 138 14.29 -9.12 21.49
CA LEU A 138 15.42 -10.03 21.32
C LEU A 138 16.74 -9.35 21.64
N LYS A 139 17.73 -10.12 22.11
CA LYS A 139 19.05 -9.62 22.49
C LYS A 139 20.16 -10.46 21.85
N ILE A 140 21.32 -9.83 21.62
CA ILE A 140 22.53 -10.56 21.24
C ILE A 140 23.28 -10.92 22.53
N THR A 141 23.39 -12.22 22.81
CA THR A 141 24.14 -12.75 23.95
C THR A 141 25.49 -13.29 23.46
N ASN A 142 26.58 -12.91 24.17
CA ASN A 142 27.92 -13.40 23.90
C ASN A 142 28.25 -14.54 24.87
N TYR A 143 28.37 -15.73 24.35
CA TYR A 143 28.85 -16.89 25.13
C TYR A 143 30.38 -16.89 25.09
N LYS A 144 31.01 -16.93 26.29
CA LYS A 144 32.47 -16.97 26.39
C LYS A 144 33.02 -18.15 25.58
N ASN A 145 33.91 -17.85 24.61
CA ASN A 145 34.56 -18.78 23.69
C ASN A 145 33.69 -19.41 22.58
N GLN A 146 32.39 -19.20 22.56
CA GLN A 146 31.49 -19.76 21.54
C GLN A 146 31.09 -18.72 20.49
N GLY A 147 30.83 -17.47 20.88
CA GLY A 147 30.42 -16.40 19.96
C GLY A 147 29.09 -15.75 20.34
N MET A 148 28.49 -15.04 19.38
CA MET A 148 27.21 -14.35 19.50
C MET A 148 26.06 -15.25 19.06
N LEU A 149 24.96 -15.21 19.83
CA LEU A 149 23.68 -15.79 19.48
C LEU A 149 22.57 -14.77 19.77
N ILE A 150 21.47 -14.88 19.06
CA ILE A 150 20.24 -14.15 19.40
C ILE A 150 19.50 -14.94 20.46
N ASP A 151 19.11 -14.26 21.53
CA ASP A 151 18.48 -14.82 22.72
C ASP A 151 17.18 -14.06 23.03
N GLY A 152 16.18 -14.79 23.52
CA GLY A 152 14.86 -14.27 23.87
C GLY A 152 13.77 -15.34 23.82
N ASP A 153 12.49 -14.92 23.78
CA ASP A 153 11.38 -15.84 23.60
C ASP A 153 11.48 -16.52 22.22
N GLU A 154 11.36 -17.85 22.20
CA GLU A 154 11.50 -18.64 20.98
C GLU A 154 10.47 -18.25 19.89
N ARG A 155 9.27 -17.81 20.30
CA ARG A 155 8.25 -17.28 19.36
C ARG A 155 8.78 -16.06 18.60
N ASN A 156 9.43 -15.16 19.32
CA ASN A 156 10.00 -13.94 18.74
C ASN A 156 11.22 -14.25 17.86
N ILE A 157 12.05 -15.23 18.25
CA ILE A 157 13.18 -15.69 17.45
C ILE A 157 12.68 -16.24 16.10
N ARG A 158 11.69 -17.15 16.11
CA ARG A 158 11.10 -17.72 14.90
C ARG A 158 10.44 -16.65 14.02
N HIS A 159 9.78 -15.69 14.66
CA HIS A 159 9.20 -14.56 13.93
C HIS A 159 10.28 -13.71 13.24
N ALA A 160 11.37 -13.36 13.92
CA ALA A 160 12.48 -12.63 13.33
C ALA A 160 13.15 -13.44 12.20
N ILE A 161 13.38 -14.73 12.38
CA ILE A 161 13.87 -15.64 11.34
C ILE A 161 12.98 -15.55 10.10
N TYR A 162 11.67 -15.76 10.27
CA TYR A 162 10.73 -15.68 9.14
C TYR A 162 10.78 -14.30 8.44
N LYS A 163 10.67 -13.22 9.20
CA LYS A 163 10.59 -11.85 8.66
C LYS A 163 11.82 -11.43 7.87
N TYR A 164 13.01 -11.79 8.32
CA TYR A 164 14.25 -11.34 7.70
C TYR A 164 14.84 -12.34 6.69
N LEU A 165 14.58 -13.65 6.86
CA LEU A 165 15.17 -14.68 6.01
C LEU A 165 14.20 -15.25 4.96
N PHE A 166 12.87 -14.99 5.09
CA PHE A 166 11.85 -15.46 4.15
C PHE A 166 11.09 -14.28 3.50
N LYS A 167 11.77 -13.15 3.34
CA LYS A 167 11.18 -11.85 2.97
C LYS A 167 10.53 -11.87 1.58
N ASN A 168 11.12 -12.55 0.62
CA ASN A 168 10.67 -12.63 -0.76
C ASN A 168 10.81 -14.07 -1.29
N VAL A 169 10.45 -14.29 -2.55
CA VAL A 169 10.44 -15.64 -3.16
C VAL A 169 11.86 -16.23 -3.26
N GLU A 170 12.87 -15.38 -3.58
CA GLU A 170 14.26 -15.80 -3.71
C GLU A 170 14.85 -16.17 -2.35
N ASP A 171 14.72 -15.29 -1.35
CA ASP A 171 15.15 -15.54 0.04
C ASP A 171 14.53 -16.84 0.56
N ARG A 172 13.23 -17.03 0.33
CA ARG A 172 12.47 -18.24 0.71
C ARG A 172 13.03 -19.48 0.04
N TRP A 173 13.30 -19.43 -1.27
CA TRP A 173 13.88 -20.56 -1.99
C TRP A 173 15.27 -20.92 -1.47
N GLU A 174 16.16 -19.94 -1.24
CA GLU A 174 17.48 -20.14 -0.66
C GLU A 174 17.41 -20.77 0.74
N MET A 175 16.55 -20.22 1.59
CA MET A 175 16.40 -20.70 2.96
C MET A 175 15.85 -22.11 3.04
N ARG A 176 14.92 -22.48 2.17
CA ARG A 176 14.36 -23.83 2.09
C ARG A 176 15.42 -24.90 1.77
N GLN A 177 16.52 -24.53 1.09
CA GLN A 177 17.62 -25.45 0.81
C GLN A 177 18.49 -25.76 2.05
N ILE A 178 18.38 -24.96 3.11
CA ILE A 178 19.16 -25.17 4.35
C ILE A 178 18.58 -26.30 5.21
N PHE A 179 17.28 -26.58 5.08
CA PHE A 179 16.61 -27.60 5.89
C PHE A 179 17.00 -29.00 5.41
N PRO A 180 17.27 -29.93 6.35
CA PRO A 180 17.52 -31.34 6.03
C PRO A 180 16.40 -32.00 5.23
N GLU A 181 16.74 -32.94 4.35
CA GLU A 181 15.80 -33.66 3.49
C GLU A 181 14.68 -34.40 4.27
N LYS A 182 14.91 -34.73 5.55
CA LYS A 182 13.88 -35.34 6.40
C LYS A 182 12.62 -34.48 6.54
N TYR A 183 12.73 -33.15 6.31
CA TYR A 183 11.59 -32.23 6.32
C TYR A 183 11.06 -32.07 4.89
N ASP A 184 10.50 -33.12 4.33
CA ASP A 184 9.96 -33.09 2.94
C ASP A 184 8.78 -32.09 2.85
N MET A 185 9.07 -30.95 2.23
CA MET A 185 8.10 -29.87 2.07
C MET A 185 6.88 -30.29 1.25
N THR A 186 7.05 -31.19 0.29
CA THR A 186 5.95 -31.67 -0.55
C THR A 186 4.96 -32.45 0.29
N ILE A 187 5.47 -33.31 1.17
CA ILE A 187 4.65 -34.07 2.12
C ILE A 187 4.00 -33.14 3.12
N ILE A 188 4.77 -32.26 3.77
CA ILE A 188 4.27 -31.29 4.75
C ILE A 188 3.14 -30.44 4.15
N ARG A 189 3.36 -29.84 2.96
CA ARG A 189 2.36 -29.04 2.26
C ARG A 189 1.09 -29.84 1.98
N ARG A 190 1.21 -31.06 1.48
CA ARG A 190 0.08 -31.95 1.21
C ARG A 190 -0.70 -32.27 2.48
N LEU A 191 -0.03 -32.56 3.59
CA LEU A 191 -0.68 -32.87 4.88
C LEU A 191 -1.46 -31.67 5.41
N ILE A 192 -0.90 -30.47 5.30
CA ILE A 192 -1.59 -29.23 5.68
C ILE A 192 -2.84 -29.05 4.83
N ILE A 193 -2.73 -29.11 3.50
CA ILE A 193 -3.87 -28.91 2.58
C ILE A 193 -4.97 -29.94 2.87
N ASN A 194 -4.63 -31.22 2.94
CA ASN A 194 -5.60 -32.28 3.14
C ASN A 194 -6.35 -32.11 4.46
N THR A 195 -5.61 -31.83 5.53
CA THR A 195 -6.22 -31.70 6.87
C THR A 195 -7.08 -30.43 6.95
N THR A 196 -6.56 -29.26 6.51
CA THR A 196 -7.33 -28.01 6.58
C THR A 196 -8.58 -28.07 5.71
N THR A 197 -8.51 -28.70 4.53
CA THR A 197 -9.68 -28.94 3.66
C THR A 197 -10.70 -29.86 4.31
N ALA A 198 -10.27 -30.94 4.98
CA ALA A 198 -11.15 -31.86 5.68
C ALA A 198 -11.93 -31.17 6.81
N TYR A 199 -11.32 -30.17 7.44
CA TYR A 199 -11.95 -29.31 8.47
C TYR A 199 -12.67 -28.08 7.87
N ASN A 200 -12.90 -28.07 6.55
CA ASN A 200 -13.53 -26.95 5.83
C ASN A 200 -12.83 -25.59 6.02
N LYS A 201 -11.51 -25.59 6.23
CA LYS A 201 -10.68 -24.38 6.33
C LYS A 201 -9.81 -24.24 5.07
N ILE A 202 -10.25 -23.43 4.11
CA ILE A 202 -9.54 -23.23 2.84
C ILE A 202 -8.60 -22.05 2.98
N LEU A 203 -7.30 -22.33 3.12
CA LEU A 203 -6.25 -21.31 3.24
C LEU A 203 -6.05 -20.56 1.93
N THR A 204 -5.67 -19.28 2.01
CA THR A 204 -5.12 -18.58 0.83
C THR A 204 -3.74 -19.11 0.49
N ASP A 205 -3.30 -18.99 -0.78
CA ASP A 205 -1.97 -19.45 -1.20
C ASP A 205 -0.85 -18.84 -0.37
N ASP A 206 -0.93 -17.53 -0.11
CA ASP A 206 0.02 -16.81 0.73
C ASP A 206 0.04 -17.35 2.18
N SER A 207 -1.12 -17.61 2.78
CA SER A 207 -1.20 -18.20 4.11
C SER A 207 -0.64 -19.61 4.15
N LEU A 208 -0.91 -20.42 3.13
CA LEU A 208 -0.39 -21.77 3.03
C LEU A 208 1.15 -21.77 2.96
N GLU A 209 1.74 -20.94 2.11
CA GLU A 209 3.21 -20.82 2.01
C GLU A 209 3.83 -20.37 3.35
N LYS A 210 3.23 -19.39 4.02
CA LYS A 210 3.68 -18.92 5.34
C LYS A 210 3.61 -20.01 6.41
N ILE A 211 2.50 -20.72 6.45
CA ILE A 211 2.33 -21.83 7.41
C ILE A 211 3.36 -22.92 7.17
N VAL A 212 3.65 -23.27 5.91
CA VAL A 212 4.69 -24.25 5.57
C VAL A 212 6.06 -23.76 6.06
N ASP A 213 6.42 -22.51 5.79
CA ASP A 213 7.71 -21.95 6.22
C ASP A 213 7.84 -21.90 7.76
N TYR A 214 6.80 -21.42 8.45
CA TYR A 214 6.80 -21.42 9.93
C TYR A 214 6.87 -22.84 10.50
N LEU A 215 6.19 -23.80 9.90
CA LEU A 215 6.24 -25.19 10.35
C LEU A 215 7.64 -25.79 10.15
N LEU A 216 8.30 -25.51 9.03
CA LEU A 216 9.70 -25.92 8.79
C LEU A 216 10.64 -25.34 9.85
N ILE A 217 10.54 -24.03 10.11
CA ILE A 217 11.32 -23.37 11.16
C ILE A 217 11.05 -24.04 12.52
N SER A 218 9.78 -24.29 12.84
CA SER A 218 9.37 -24.91 14.11
C SER A 218 9.95 -26.31 14.30
N LEU A 219 9.79 -27.19 13.29
CA LEU A 219 10.29 -28.55 13.32
C LEU A 219 11.81 -28.58 13.46
N TYR A 220 12.51 -27.72 12.71
CA TYR A 220 13.97 -27.66 12.76
C TYR A 220 14.50 -27.14 14.10
N ARG A 221 13.85 -26.10 14.65
CA ARG A 221 14.21 -25.52 15.95
C ARG A 221 13.88 -26.48 17.10
N ALA A 222 12.75 -27.17 17.01
CA ALA A 222 12.37 -28.19 18.01
C ALA A 222 13.38 -29.36 18.08
N ASP A 223 13.90 -29.81 16.93
CA ASP A 223 14.98 -30.83 16.86
C ASP A 223 16.26 -30.37 17.57
N LEU A 224 16.54 -29.07 17.59
CA LEU A 224 17.66 -28.50 18.34
C LEU A 224 17.36 -28.30 19.84
N GLY A 225 16.18 -28.70 20.30
CA GLY A 225 15.70 -28.51 21.67
C GLY A 225 15.19 -27.09 21.97
N CYS A 226 15.06 -26.24 20.95
CA CYS A 226 14.55 -24.87 21.08
C CYS A 226 13.03 -24.88 20.95
N ASN A 227 12.32 -25.26 22.01
CA ASN A 227 10.87 -25.36 22.00
C ASN A 227 10.20 -24.09 22.53
N VAL A 228 9.03 -23.77 21.99
CA VAL A 228 8.18 -22.70 22.50
C VAL A 228 7.58 -23.08 23.83
N THR A 229 7.41 -22.12 24.74
CA THR A 229 6.81 -22.34 26.06
C THR A 229 5.48 -21.59 26.18
N PHE A 230 4.50 -22.22 26.86
CA PHE A 230 3.19 -21.64 27.12
C PHE A 230 2.87 -21.70 28.60
N ARG A 231 2.15 -20.71 29.12
CA ARG A 231 1.56 -20.73 30.44
C ARG A 231 0.34 -21.67 30.45
N LEU A 232 0.01 -22.27 31.57
CA LEU A 232 -1.12 -23.20 31.69
C LEU A 232 -2.48 -22.60 31.27
N GLN A 233 -2.68 -21.30 31.49
CA GLN A 233 -3.91 -20.61 31.07
C GLN A 233 -3.96 -20.43 29.56
N GLU A 234 -2.82 -20.10 28.93
CA GLU A 234 -2.71 -19.96 27.48
C GLU A 234 -2.96 -21.29 26.76
N SER A 235 -2.36 -22.37 27.24
CA SER A 235 -2.53 -23.71 26.65
C SER A 235 -3.98 -24.18 26.70
N ARG A 236 -4.68 -23.97 27.83
CA ARG A 236 -6.10 -24.34 27.97
C ARG A 236 -7.00 -23.53 27.02
N ALA A 237 -6.71 -22.24 26.85
CA ALA A 237 -7.43 -21.41 25.90
C ALA A 237 -7.22 -21.88 24.45
N ILE A 238 -6.01 -22.31 24.10
CA ILE A 238 -5.69 -22.84 22.76
C ILE A 238 -6.39 -24.19 22.53
N GLU A 239 -6.39 -25.10 23.51
CA GLU A 239 -7.05 -26.41 23.41
C GLU A 239 -8.56 -26.30 23.14
N GLY A 240 -9.21 -25.22 23.57
CA GLY A 240 -10.62 -24.95 23.31
C GLY A 240 -10.93 -24.53 21.87
N ASN A 241 -9.94 -24.20 21.05
CA ASN A 241 -10.15 -23.78 19.68
C ASN A 241 -10.29 -24.97 18.72
N HIS A 242 -11.14 -24.82 17.70
CA HIS A 242 -11.34 -25.81 16.65
C HIS A 242 -10.03 -26.14 15.90
N GLU A 243 -9.14 -25.14 15.72
CA GLU A 243 -7.85 -25.28 15.07
C GLU A 243 -6.86 -26.17 15.84
N TYR A 244 -7.06 -26.38 17.13
CA TYR A 244 -6.20 -27.28 17.90
C TYR A 244 -6.34 -28.73 17.44
N ALA A 245 -7.56 -29.22 17.22
CA ALA A 245 -7.79 -30.57 16.70
C ALA A 245 -7.16 -30.75 15.31
N MET A 246 -7.24 -29.68 14.48
CA MET A 246 -6.63 -29.66 13.15
C MET A 246 -5.09 -29.70 13.24
N ALA A 247 -4.49 -28.89 14.11
CA ALA A 247 -3.04 -28.89 14.36
C ALA A 247 -2.55 -30.27 14.85
N ALA A 248 -3.23 -30.83 15.84
CA ALA A 248 -2.92 -32.14 16.37
C ALA A 248 -2.94 -33.25 15.30
N MET A 249 -3.96 -33.21 14.42
CA MET A 249 -4.06 -34.15 13.29
C MET A 249 -2.92 -33.97 12.28
N ILE A 250 -2.51 -32.74 11.99
CA ILE A 250 -1.37 -32.47 11.09
C ILE A 250 -0.08 -33.08 11.69
N PHE A 251 0.20 -32.85 12.96
CA PHE A 251 1.39 -33.41 13.61
C PHE A 251 1.34 -34.93 13.74
N GLU A 252 0.17 -35.51 13.99
CA GLU A 252 0.00 -36.96 13.97
C GLU A 252 0.35 -37.56 12.60
N ASN A 253 -0.09 -36.91 11.53
CA ASN A 253 0.21 -37.34 10.15
C ASN A 253 1.69 -37.11 9.80
N ILE A 254 2.31 -36.00 10.28
CA ILE A 254 3.76 -35.76 10.14
C ILE A 254 4.55 -36.89 10.83
N TYR A 255 4.16 -37.27 12.05
CA TYR A 255 4.79 -38.40 12.72
C TYR A 255 4.65 -39.71 11.92
N LYS A 256 3.47 -40.02 11.41
CA LYS A 256 3.21 -41.24 10.61
C LYS A 256 4.04 -41.33 9.33
N GLU A 257 4.17 -40.20 8.61
CA GLU A 257 4.80 -40.20 7.28
C GLU A 257 6.30 -39.85 7.33
N LEU A 258 6.71 -38.93 8.19
CA LEU A 258 8.09 -38.42 8.26
C LEU A 258 8.87 -38.90 9.52
N HIS A 259 8.20 -39.58 10.46
CA HIS A 259 8.77 -40.01 11.73
C HIS A 259 9.39 -38.87 12.57
N ILE A 260 8.80 -37.68 12.49
CA ILE A 260 9.19 -36.50 13.25
C ILE A 260 8.24 -36.37 14.43
N ASP A 261 8.79 -36.47 15.65
CA ASP A 261 8.05 -36.28 16.90
C ASP A 261 8.26 -34.86 17.43
N VAL A 262 7.23 -34.29 18.05
CA VAL A 262 7.27 -32.93 18.60
C VAL A 262 6.60 -32.89 19.96
N VAL A 263 7.03 -31.95 20.80
CA VAL A 263 6.40 -31.69 22.10
C VAL A 263 5.07 -30.94 21.91
N THR A 264 4.13 -31.14 22.82
CA THR A 264 2.77 -30.55 22.73
C THR A 264 2.78 -29.03 22.57
N SER A 265 3.78 -28.32 23.08
CA SER A 265 3.90 -26.88 22.93
C SER A 265 4.07 -26.44 21.48
N GLU A 266 4.63 -27.25 20.59
CA GLU A 266 4.70 -26.99 19.16
C GLU A 266 3.32 -27.07 18.50
N ILE A 267 2.47 -27.99 18.98
CA ILE A 267 1.06 -28.07 18.51
C ILE A 267 0.32 -26.78 18.90
N TYR A 268 0.51 -26.27 20.12
CA TYR A 268 -0.09 -24.99 20.54
C TYR A 268 0.39 -23.83 19.68
N TYR A 269 1.69 -23.76 19.39
CA TYR A 269 2.25 -22.71 18.54
C TYR A 269 1.67 -22.78 17.14
N PHE A 270 1.60 -23.96 16.56
CA PHE A 270 1.04 -24.16 15.22
C PHE A 270 -0.48 -23.89 15.16
N THR A 271 -1.21 -24.20 16.24
CA THR A 271 -2.63 -23.83 16.37
C THR A 271 -2.80 -22.30 16.22
N ASN A 272 -1.97 -21.53 16.90
CA ASN A 272 -1.99 -20.08 16.80
C ASN A 272 -1.70 -19.58 15.37
N LEU A 273 -0.80 -20.25 14.64
CA LEU A 273 -0.54 -19.97 13.23
C LEU A 273 -1.78 -20.23 12.35
N LEU A 274 -2.48 -21.34 12.60
CA LEU A 274 -3.71 -21.68 11.88
C LEU A 274 -4.85 -20.68 12.15
N ILE A 275 -5.03 -20.25 13.41
CA ILE A 275 -6.03 -19.22 13.78
C ILE A 275 -5.70 -17.89 13.07
N SER A 276 -4.43 -17.52 13.04
CA SER A 276 -3.95 -16.27 12.43
C SER A 276 -4.00 -16.24 10.90
N SER A 277 -4.21 -17.39 10.25
CA SER A 277 -4.13 -17.52 8.80
C SER A 277 -5.37 -16.97 8.09
N LYS A 278 -5.18 -16.44 6.87
CA LYS A 278 -6.28 -15.99 6.01
C LYS A 278 -6.91 -17.16 5.28
N THR A 279 -8.24 -17.15 5.17
CA THR A 279 -9.03 -18.19 4.53
C THR A 279 -10.02 -17.61 3.53
N TYR A 280 -10.38 -18.41 2.50
CA TYR A 280 -11.43 -18.05 1.55
C TYR A 280 -12.85 -18.25 2.10
N ASN A 281 -13.01 -19.16 3.06
CA ASN A 281 -14.32 -19.61 3.56
C ASN A 281 -14.42 -19.48 5.09
N ALA A 282 -14.03 -18.35 5.64
CA ALA A 282 -14.24 -18.09 7.06
C ALA A 282 -15.75 -18.11 7.34
N ALA A 283 -16.22 -19.16 8.02
CA ALA A 283 -17.57 -19.21 8.56
C ALA A 283 -17.64 -18.36 9.83
N LEU A 284 -18.75 -17.63 9.99
CA LEU A 284 -19.04 -16.94 11.25
C LEU A 284 -19.19 -18.00 12.36
N SER A 285 -18.38 -17.93 13.40
CA SER A 285 -18.52 -18.78 14.58
C SER A 285 -19.60 -18.23 15.53
N GLU A 286 -20.18 -19.06 16.37
CA GLU A 286 -21.23 -18.61 17.31
C GLU A 286 -20.74 -17.61 18.37
N ASP A 287 -19.43 -17.39 18.49
CA ASP A 287 -18.78 -16.57 19.53
C ASP A 287 -18.31 -15.18 19.04
N GLU A 288 -18.94 -14.64 18.00
CA GLU A 288 -18.50 -13.39 17.34
C GLU A 288 -19.11 -12.11 17.95
N SER A 289 -19.85 -12.20 19.05
CA SER A 289 -20.51 -11.06 19.69
C SER A 289 -19.51 -9.93 20.04
N GLU A 290 -18.30 -10.27 20.44
CA GLU A 290 -17.23 -9.31 20.77
C GLU A 290 -16.73 -8.57 19.50
N HIS A 291 -16.49 -9.30 18.42
CA HIS A 291 -16.04 -8.71 17.15
C HIS A 291 -17.14 -7.86 16.50
N ILE A 292 -18.40 -8.27 16.60
CA ILE A 292 -19.55 -7.46 16.13
C ILE A 292 -19.59 -6.12 16.90
N ALA A 293 -19.44 -6.16 18.23
CA ALA A 293 -19.42 -4.96 19.04
C ALA A 293 -18.22 -4.06 18.71
N LEU A 294 -17.04 -4.65 18.49
CA LEU A 294 -15.84 -3.92 18.06
C LEU A 294 -16.05 -3.23 16.71
N VAL A 295 -16.56 -3.95 15.71
CA VAL A 295 -16.92 -3.35 14.41
C VAL A 295 -17.89 -2.18 14.58
N GLY A 296 -18.91 -2.33 15.43
CA GLY A 296 -19.83 -1.22 15.76
C GLY A 296 -19.09 0.02 16.23
N ARG A 297 -18.19 -0.12 17.21
CA ARG A 297 -17.38 1.01 17.73
C ARG A 297 -16.45 1.61 16.67
N MET A 298 -15.86 0.79 15.80
CA MET A 298 -15.04 1.26 14.68
C MET A 298 -15.86 2.13 13.72
N LEU A 299 -17.07 1.67 13.35
CA LEU A 299 -17.97 2.42 12.46
C LEU A 299 -18.47 3.71 13.10
N ASP A 300 -18.81 3.69 14.41
CA ASP A 300 -19.19 4.88 15.18
C ASP A 300 -18.07 5.94 15.17
N ARG A 301 -16.81 5.52 15.37
CA ARG A 301 -15.66 6.42 15.33
C ARG A 301 -15.49 7.03 13.94
N VAL A 302 -15.55 6.21 12.90
CA VAL A 302 -15.45 6.67 11.50
C VAL A 302 -16.57 7.67 11.19
N GLN A 303 -17.82 7.39 11.54
CA GLN A 303 -18.94 8.30 11.32
C GLN A 303 -18.76 9.62 12.06
N ARG A 304 -18.29 9.59 13.31
CA ARG A 304 -18.03 10.80 14.11
C ARG A 304 -16.96 11.69 13.49
N ILE A 305 -15.86 11.10 13.00
CA ILE A 305 -14.69 11.84 12.51
C ILE A 305 -14.85 12.26 11.05
N VAL A 306 -15.25 11.32 10.19
CA VAL A 306 -15.30 11.48 8.72
C VAL A 306 -16.68 11.93 8.24
N GLY A 307 -17.73 11.67 9.04
CA GLY A 307 -19.12 11.99 8.67
C GLY A 307 -19.78 10.97 7.74
N ILE A 308 -19.10 9.89 7.37
CA ILE A 308 -19.61 8.83 6.50
C ILE A 308 -20.26 7.75 7.36
N ASN A 309 -21.53 7.44 7.10
CA ASN A 309 -22.26 6.38 7.81
C ASN A 309 -22.17 5.04 7.06
N PHE A 310 -21.45 4.09 7.64
CA PHE A 310 -21.29 2.73 7.11
C PHE A 310 -22.20 1.69 7.79
N HIS A 311 -23.03 2.07 8.74
CA HIS A 311 -23.85 1.11 9.53
C HIS A 311 -24.86 0.33 8.71
N GLU A 312 -25.28 0.84 7.55
CA GLU A 312 -26.22 0.15 6.66
C GLU A 312 -25.54 -0.87 5.72
N ASP A 313 -24.19 -0.88 5.66
CA ASP A 313 -23.46 -1.79 4.79
C ASP A 313 -23.19 -3.14 5.48
N GLU A 314 -24.14 -4.08 5.33
CA GLU A 314 -24.03 -5.43 5.90
C GLU A 314 -22.84 -6.24 5.35
N VAL A 315 -22.40 -5.95 4.10
CA VAL A 315 -21.24 -6.63 3.49
C VAL A 315 -19.98 -6.20 4.18
N LEU A 316 -19.83 -4.89 4.44
CA LEU A 316 -18.71 -4.34 5.20
C LEU A 316 -18.68 -4.92 6.62
N LYS A 317 -19.80 -4.88 7.35
CA LYS A 317 -19.87 -5.36 8.73
C LYS A 317 -19.43 -6.83 8.82
N LYS A 318 -20.03 -7.70 8.02
CA LYS A 318 -19.69 -9.12 7.98
C LYS A 318 -18.23 -9.35 7.59
N GLY A 319 -17.74 -8.63 6.56
CA GLY A 319 -16.36 -8.73 6.12
C GLY A 319 -15.36 -8.31 7.19
N LEU A 320 -15.61 -7.23 7.93
CA LEU A 320 -14.79 -6.78 9.03
C LEU A 320 -14.81 -7.75 10.20
N VAL A 321 -15.98 -8.26 10.61
CA VAL A 321 -16.08 -9.23 11.72
C VAL A 321 -15.21 -10.45 11.44
N VAL A 322 -15.36 -11.06 10.26
CA VAL A 322 -14.55 -12.21 9.83
C VAL A 322 -13.06 -11.87 9.80
N HIS A 323 -12.72 -10.70 9.27
CA HIS A 323 -11.33 -10.27 9.15
C HIS A 323 -10.69 -10.03 10.53
N LEU A 324 -11.39 -9.33 11.43
CA LEU A 324 -10.88 -8.94 12.74
C LEU A 324 -10.61 -10.14 13.65
N ALA A 325 -11.38 -11.23 13.54
CA ALA A 325 -11.12 -12.45 14.28
C ALA A 325 -9.67 -12.94 14.12
N SER A 326 -9.15 -12.90 12.90
CA SER A 326 -7.75 -13.27 12.63
C SER A 326 -6.75 -12.13 12.89
N VAL A 327 -7.13 -10.86 12.67
CA VAL A 327 -6.27 -9.68 12.87
C VAL A 327 -5.89 -9.53 14.33
N ILE A 328 -6.86 -9.55 15.24
CA ILE A 328 -6.62 -9.39 16.69
C ILE A 328 -5.67 -10.46 17.19
N HIS A 329 -5.86 -11.70 16.74
CA HIS A 329 -4.98 -12.80 17.11
C HIS A 329 -3.55 -12.59 16.59
N ARG A 330 -3.39 -12.09 15.35
CA ARG A 330 -2.07 -11.73 14.81
C ARG A 330 -1.39 -10.61 15.58
N ILE A 331 -2.13 -9.56 15.93
CA ILE A 331 -1.59 -8.44 16.73
C ILE A 331 -1.07 -8.96 18.09
N ARG A 332 -1.87 -9.75 18.80
CA ARG A 332 -1.49 -10.35 20.10
C ARG A 332 -0.25 -11.25 20.02
N LEU A 333 -0.05 -11.91 18.88
CA LEU A 333 1.10 -12.78 18.64
C LEU A 333 2.28 -12.05 17.95
N HIS A 334 2.18 -10.74 17.73
CA HIS A 334 3.15 -9.93 16.99
C HIS A 334 3.45 -10.48 15.59
N MET A 335 2.47 -11.15 14.96
CA MET A 335 2.59 -11.71 13.61
C MET A 335 2.19 -10.68 12.57
N ASN A 336 3.09 -10.33 11.66
CA ASN A 336 2.82 -9.43 10.55
C ASN A 336 2.63 -10.20 9.25
N PHE A 337 1.54 -9.90 8.55
CA PHE A 337 1.31 -10.39 7.19
C PHE A 337 1.48 -9.23 6.22
N LYS A 338 2.47 -9.33 5.33
CA LYS A 338 2.72 -8.30 4.32
C LYS A 338 1.47 -8.09 3.45
N ASN A 339 1.14 -6.86 3.20
CA ASN A 339 0.05 -6.48 2.30
C ASN A 339 0.64 -6.04 0.96
N GLU A 340 0.60 -6.91 -0.05
CA GLU A 340 1.17 -6.64 -1.37
C GLU A 340 0.47 -5.51 -2.13
N VAL A 341 -0.77 -5.17 -1.72
CA VAL A 341 -1.53 -4.07 -2.32
C VAL A 341 -1.49 -2.79 -1.47
N LEU A 342 -0.67 -2.73 -0.42
CA LEU A 342 -0.62 -1.59 0.50
C LEU A 342 -0.35 -0.27 -0.23
N ASP A 343 0.66 -0.24 -1.11
CA ASP A 343 1.03 0.95 -1.88
C ASP A 343 -0.11 1.38 -2.83
N VAL A 344 -0.79 0.40 -3.44
CA VAL A 344 -1.96 0.68 -4.29
C VAL A 344 -3.08 1.29 -3.46
N VAL A 345 -3.36 0.73 -2.28
CA VAL A 345 -4.41 1.24 -1.39
C VAL A 345 -4.08 2.66 -0.92
N LYS A 346 -2.85 2.93 -0.53
CA LYS A 346 -2.40 4.27 -0.11
C LYS A 346 -2.54 5.31 -1.23
N ASN A 347 -2.18 4.96 -2.46
CA ASN A 347 -2.06 5.89 -3.58
C ASN A 347 -3.36 6.06 -4.38
N GLU A 348 -4.11 4.98 -4.59
CA GLU A 348 -5.32 4.99 -5.43
C GLU A 348 -6.62 5.08 -4.60
N TYR A 349 -6.57 4.72 -3.30
CA TYR A 349 -7.71 4.74 -2.38
C TYR A 349 -7.38 5.46 -1.06
N PRO A 350 -6.84 6.70 -1.11
CA PRO A 350 -6.33 7.39 0.08
C PRO A 350 -7.40 7.63 1.14
N LEU A 351 -8.66 7.87 0.75
CA LEU A 351 -9.78 8.00 1.69
C LEU A 351 -10.06 6.68 2.42
N ALA A 352 -10.06 5.55 1.71
CA ALA A 352 -10.24 4.24 2.33
C ALA A 352 -9.12 3.94 3.33
N PHE A 353 -7.88 4.29 2.99
CA PHE A 353 -6.73 4.12 3.88
C PHE A 353 -6.85 4.99 5.13
N GLN A 354 -7.23 6.25 4.97
CA GLN A 354 -7.48 7.16 6.10
C GLN A 354 -8.59 6.64 7.02
N VAL A 355 -9.71 6.16 6.45
CA VAL A 355 -10.80 5.53 7.22
C VAL A 355 -10.30 4.28 7.95
N GLY A 356 -9.47 3.47 7.30
CA GLY A 356 -8.83 2.30 7.89
C GLY A 356 -7.99 2.64 9.12
N ILE A 357 -7.16 3.69 9.07
CA ILE A 357 -6.38 4.17 10.21
C ILE A 357 -7.30 4.57 11.36
N ILE A 358 -8.32 5.39 11.09
CA ILE A 358 -9.29 5.86 12.11
C ILE A 358 -9.99 4.68 12.79
N ALA A 359 -10.40 3.68 12.00
CA ALA A 359 -11.07 2.50 12.50
C ALA A 359 -10.13 1.61 13.35
N CYS A 360 -8.89 1.38 12.89
CA CYS A 360 -7.91 0.55 13.59
C CYS A 360 -7.44 1.16 14.92
N LYS A 361 -7.58 2.48 15.10
CA LYS A 361 -7.26 3.14 16.38
C LYS A 361 -8.06 2.58 17.56
N ILE A 362 -9.29 2.14 17.35
CA ILE A 362 -10.08 1.42 18.36
C ILE A 362 -9.41 0.11 18.79
N ILE A 363 -8.84 -0.62 17.84
CA ILE A 363 -8.13 -1.88 18.12
C ILE A 363 -6.88 -1.60 18.96
N GLU A 364 -6.12 -0.56 18.62
CA GLU A 364 -4.93 -0.16 19.40
C GLU A 364 -5.27 0.23 20.82
N GLU A 365 -6.37 0.98 21.02
CA GLU A 365 -6.84 1.42 22.33
C GLU A 365 -7.32 0.24 23.20
N GLU A 366 -7.97 -0.76 22.62
CA GLU A 366 -8.50 -1.93 23.34
C GLU A 366 -7.44 -3.00 23.60
N GLU A 367 -6.58 -3.28 22.65
CA GLU A 367 -5.52 -4.28 22.78
C GLU A 367 -4.25 -3.75 23.47
N GLY A 368 -4.06 -2.42 23.51
CA GLY A 368 -2.84 -1.80 24.01
C GLY A 368 -1.60 -2.09 23.15
N LEU A 369 -1.79 -2.51 21.91
CA LEU A 369 -0.76 -2.90 20.95
C LEU A 369 -0.94 -2.15 19.63
N PRO A 370 0.16 -1.73 18.94
CA PRO A 370 0.05 -1.03 17.68
C PRO A 370 -0.46 -1.95 16.57
N VAL A 371 -1.30 -1.43 15.69
CA VAL A 371 -1.73 -2.10 14.46
C VAL A 371 -0.77 -1.74 13.34
N SER A 372 -0.21 -2.75 12.66
CA SER A 372 0.72 -2.50 11.56
C SER A 372 0.04 -1.88 10.34
N GLU A 373 0.81 -1.13 9.53
CA GLU A 373 0.31 -0.56 8.26
C GLU A 373 -0.29 -1.61 7.32
N ASP A 374 0.30 -2.80 7.28
CA ASP A 374 -0.21 -3.91 6.50
C ASP A 374 -1.63 -4.29 6.91
N GLU A 375 -1.91 -4.38 8.21
CA GLU A 375 -3.24 -4.70 8.74
C GLU A 375 -4.22 -3.53 8.53
N ILE A 376 -3.77 -2.29 8.71
CA ILE A 376 -4.55 -1.10 8.35
C ILE A 376 -4.93 -1.15 6.88
N GLY A 377 -3.99 -1.50 5.99
CA GLY A 377 -4.24 -1.65 4.56
C GLY A 377 -5.27 -2.72 4.24
N PHE A 378 -5.28 -3.85 4.94
CA PHE A 378 -6.32 -4.88 4.75
C PHE A 378 -7.70 -4.40 5.22
N VAL A 379 -7.78 -3.72 6.35
CA VAL A 379 -9.02 -3.09 6.83
C VAL A 379 -9.49 -2.02 5.83
N ALA A 380 -8.56 -1.22 5.31
CA ALA A 380 -8.85 -0.19 4.31
C ALA A 380 -9.46 -0.76 3.01
N VAL A 381 -9.05 -1.96 2.57
CA VAL A 381 -9.66 -2.63 1.40
C VAL A 381 -11.16 -2.87 1.62
N HIS A 382 -11.58 -3.28 2.82
CA HIS A 382 -12.99 -3.45 3.16
C HIS A 382 -13.76 -2.12 3.08
N PHE A 383 -13.18 -1.04 3.61
CA PHE A 383 -13.76 0.30 3.51
C PHE A 383 -13.77 0.82 2.08
N GLY A 384 -12.73 0.58 1.29
CA GLY A 384 -12.68 0.94 -0.13
C GLY A 384 -13.80 0.28 -0.94
N ALA A 385 -14.05 -1.01 -0.70
CA ALA A 385 -15.19 -1.71 -1.30
C ALA A 385 -16.55 -1.12 -0.86
N ALA A 386 -16.68 -0.72 0.42
CA ALA A 386 -17.87 -0.06 0.92
C ALA A 386 -18.09 1.33 0.30
N LEU A 387 -17.04 2.16 0.25
CA LEU A 387 -17.07 3.47 -0.41
C LEU A 387 -17.47 3.36 -1.88
N THR A 388 -16.98 2.32 -2.57
CA THR A 388 -17.37 2.04 -3.96
C THR A 388 -18.86 1.66 -4.07
N ARG A 389 -19.40 0.83 -3.17
CA ARG A 389 -20.83 0.49 -3.12
C ARG A 389 -21.70 1.70 -2.82
N MET A 390 -21.22 2.59 -1.95
CA MET A 390 -21.91 3.85 -1.62
C MET A 390 -21.72 4.93 -2.68
N ASN A 391 -20.99 4.67 -3.77
CA ASN A 391 -20.62 5.64 -4.81
C ASN A 391 -19.90 6.90 -4.27
N ILE A 392 -19.24 6.82 -3.12
CA ILE A 392 -18.57 7.98 -2.50
C ILE A 392 -17.27 8.33 -3.21
N HIS A 393 -16.58 7.36 -3.83
CA HIS A 393 -15.35 7.61 -4.63
C HIS A 393 -15.53 8.57 -5.82
N SER A 394 -16.76 8.89 -6.18
CA SER A 394 -17.03 9.79 -7.30
C SER A 394 -17.83 11.04 -6.92
N GLY A 395 -18.04 11.31 -5.63
CA GLY A 395 -18.90 12.46 -5.23
C GLY A 395 -20.35 12.33 -5.73
N ASN A 396 -20.80 11.10 -6.00
CA ASN A 396 -22.06 10.87 -6.69
C ASN A 396 -23.17 10.43 -5.74
N GLN A 397 -24.00 11.38 -5.33
CA GLN A 397 -25.46 11.14 -5.34
C GLN A 397 -25.85 10.62 -6.73
N GLN A 398 -26.80 9.66 -6.81
CA GLN A 398 -27.34 9.22 -8.11
C GLN A 398 -27.69 10.46 -8.94
N LYS A 399 -27.16 10.52 -10.16
CA LYS A 399 -27.36 11.66 -11.04
C LYS A 399 -28.80 11.68 -11.57
N HIS A 400 -29.48 12.77 -11.38
CA HIS A 400 -30.83 12.99 -11.88
C HIS A 400 -30.78 13.32 -13.37
N VAL A 401 -31.35 12.42 -14.19
CA VAL A 401 -31.27 12.49 -15.64
C VAL A 401 -32.66 12.65 -16.27
N LEU A 402 -32.77 13.59 -17.20
CA LEU A 402 -33.92 13.68 -18.10
C LEU A 402 -33.58 13.02 -19.44
N LEU A 403 -34.46 12.13 -19.91
CA LEU A 403 -34.35 11.53 -21.25
C LEU A 403 -35.33 12.22 -22.19
N VAL A 404 -34.81 12.89 -23.21
CA VAL A 404 -35.58 13.57 -24.23
C VAL A 404 -35.58 12.76 -25.52
N CYS A 405 -36.75 12.30 -25.96
CA CYS A 405 -36.87 11.44 -27.13
C CYS A 405 -37.94 11.97 -28.11
N GLY A 406 -37.51 12.29 -29.32
CA GLY A 406 -38.41 12.73 -30.40
C GLY A 406 -39.07 11.62 -31.20
N SER A 407 -38.60 10.35 -31.05
CA SER A 407 -39.02 9.23 -31.89
C SER A 407 -40.16 8.41 -31.30
N GLY A 408 -40.73 8.81 -30.14
CA GLY A 408 -41.87 8.16 -29.49
C GLY A 408 -41.49 7.17 -28.38
N MET A 409 -42.52 6.70 -27.66
CA MET A 409 -42.42 5.96 -26.41
C MET A 409 -41.62 4.64 -26.53
N GLY A 410 -41.78 3.90 -27.64
CA GLY A 410 -41.09 2.61 -27.81
C GLY A 410 -39.56 2.75 -27.89
N THR A 411 -39.06 3.75 -28.61
CA THR A 411 -37.64 4.04 -28.68
C THR A 411 -37.13 4.56 -27.34
N ALA A 412 -37.90 5.41 -26.68
CA ALA A 412 -37.56 5.96 -25.39
C ALA A 412 -37.41 4.87 -24.31
N ILE A 413 -38.34 3.88 -24.27
CA ILE A 413 -38.26 2.73 -23.34
C ILE A 413 -37.00 1.90 -23.59
N LEU A 414 -36.63 1.66 -24.86
CA LEU A 414 -35.44 0.87 -25.19
C LEU A 414 -34.15 1.59 -24.73
N ILE A 415 -34.05 2.89 -24.99
CA ILE A 415 -32.90 3.70 -24.59
C ILE A 415 -32.82 3.79 -23.07
N LYS A 416 -33.96 4.03 -22.40
CA LYS A 416 -34.06 4.03 -20.94
C LYS A 416 -33.54 2.71 -20.35
N ALA A 417 -34.02 1.57 -20.83
CA ALA A 417 -33.59 0.27 -20.36
C ALA A 417 -32.09 0.05 -20.53
N ARG A 418 -31.50 0.45 -21.66
CA ARG A 418 -30.05 0.35 -21.91
C ARG A 418 -29.24 1.26 -21.01
N LEU A 419 -29.68 2.50 -20.80
CA LEU A 419 -29.04 3.41 -19.89
C LEU A 419 -29.09 2.93 -18.45
N GLU A 420 -30.24 2.43 -17.99
CA GLU A 420 -30.42 1.87 -16.65
C GLU A 420 -29.60 0.59 -16.45
N GLU A 421 -29.46 -0.27 -17.46
CA GLU A 421 -28.59 -1.44 -17.41
C GLU A 421 -27.11 -1.04 -17.31
N GLN A 422 -26.67 -0.11 -18.13
CA GLN A 422 -25.26 0.30 -18.22
C GLN A 422 -24.81 1.14 -17.01
N PHE A 423 -25.70 1.96 -16.46
CA PHE A 423 -25.39 2.95 -15.42
C PHE A 423 -26.24 2.79 -14.15
N LYS A 424 -26.65 1.56 -13.84
CA LYS A 424 -27.66 1.16 -12.85
C LYS A 424 -27.56 1.82 -11.47
N ASN A 425 -26.35 2.11 -11.00
CA ASN A 425 -26.12 2.66 -9.66
C ASN A 425 -25.63 4.12 -9.69
N ILE A 426 -25.53 4.70 -10.88
CA ILE A 426 -24.87 6.00 -11.12
C ILE A 426 -25.88 7.07 -11.40
N MET A 427 -26.98 6.71 -12.08
CA MET A 427 -28.02 7.65 -12.47
C MET A 427 -29.44 7.10 -12.27
N VAL A 428 -30.38 8.01 -12.10
CA VAL A 428 -31.83 7.78 -12.13
C VAL A 428 -32.42 8.60 -13.26
N ILE A 429 -33.22 7.97 -14.12
CA ILE A 429 -33.98 8.69 -15.13
C ILE A 429 -35.29 9.13 -14.51
N ASP A 430 -35.36 10.39 -14.08
CA ASP A 430 -36.53 10.96 -13.41
C ASP A 430 -37.75 11.03 -14.32
N LYS A 431 -37.52 11.49 -15.57
CA LYS A 431 -38.58 11.63 -16.57
C LYS A 431 -38.10 11.29 -17.97
N VAL A 432 -39.03 10.81 -18.78
CA VAL A 432 -38.91 10.66 -20.22
C VAL A 432 -39.92 11.57 -20.87
N LEU A 433 -39.46 12.52 -21.72
CA LEU A 433 -40.32 13.54 -22.28
C LEU A 433 -40.00 13.86 -23.73
N PRO A 434 -40.97 14.35 -24.52
CA PRO A 434 -40.71 14.89 -25.86
C PRO A 434 -40.01 16.25 -25.78
N GLY A 435 -39.23 16.59 -26.81
CA GLY A 435 -38.40 17.80 -26.83
C GLY A 435 -39.12 19.10 -26.50
N TYR A 436 -40.37 19.28 -26.96
CA TYR A 436 -41.13 20.51 -26.72
C TYR A 436 -41.55 20.70 -25.24
N GLN A 437 -41.63 19.63 -24.43
CA GLN A 437 -41.94 19.75 -23.01
C GLN A 437 -40.72 20.09 -22.15
N LEU A 438 -39.51 20.02 -22.69
CA LEU A 438 -38.32 20.37 -21.96
C LEU A 438 -38.28 21.84 -21.49
N ALA A 439 -39.00 22.73 -22.22
CA ALA A 439 -39.11 24.13 -21.85
C ALA A 439 -39.90 24.38 -20.55
N ASP A 440 -40.78 23.44 -20.17
CA ASP A 440 -41.64 23.54 -18.99
C ASP A 440 -41.01 22.86 -17.74
N GLU A 441 -39.82 22.23 -17.88
CA GLU A 441 -39.16 21.49 -16.79
C GLU A 441 -38.21 22.38 -16.00
N ASN A 442 -38.19 22.18 -14.69
CA ASN A 442 -37.19 22.81 -13.84
C ASN A 442 -35.87 22.00 -13.92
N LEU A 443 -34.84 22.61 -14.49
CA LEU A 443 -33.52 22.02 -14.73
C LEU A 443 -32.51 22.23 -13.58
N ASP A 444 -32.88 22.90 -12.50
CA ASP A 444 -31.98 23.20 -11.39
C ASP A 444 -31.48 21.92 -10.72
N ASN A 445 -32.36 20.94 -10.53
CA ASN A 445 -32.06 19.64 -9.89
C ASN A 445 -31.69 18.53 -10.89
N VAL A 446 -31.56 18.85 -12.18
CA VAL A 446 -31.19 17.91 -13.23
C VAL A 446 -29.69 17.95 -13.44
N ASP A 447 -29.01 16.82 -13.32
CA ASP A 447 -27.57 16.70 -13.53
C ASP A 447 -27.21 16.51 -15.02
N LEU A 448 -28.03 15.76 -15.76
CA LEU A 448 -27.77 15.43 -17.15
C LEU A 448 -29.07 15.37 -17.97
N ILE A 449 -29.03 15.91 -19.18
CA ILE A 449 -30.09 15.79 -20.18
C ILE A 449 -29.55 14.94 -21.33
N ILE A 450 -30.13 13.75 -21.53
CA ILE A 450 -29.79 12.87 -22.65
C ILE A 450 -30.86 13.04 -23.73
N SER A 451 -30.48 13.45 -24.92
CA SER A 451 -31.41 13.68 -26.01
C SER A 451 -31.11 12.85 -27.24
N THR A 452 -32.13 12.24 -27.83
CA THR A 452 -32.04 11.60 -29.16
C THR A 452 -32.30 12.56 -30.28
N MET A 453 -32.67 13.78 -29.95
CA MET A 453 -32.90 14.86 -30.93
C MET A 453 -31.62 15.69 -31.11
N PRO A 454 -31.34 16.17 -32.33
CA PRO A 454 -30.23 17.07 -32.57
C PRO A 454 -30.40 18.39 -31.80
N ARG A 455 -29.31 19.01 -31.40
CA ARG A 455 -29.31 20.27 -30.61
C ARG A 455 -30.16 21.37 -31.25
N THR A 456 -30.20 21.42 -32.57
CA THR A 456 -30.96 22.41 -33.34
C THR A 456 -32.48 22.23 -33.26
N ALA A 457 -32.96 21.08 -32.81
CA ALA A 457 -34.38 20.76 -32.68
C ALA A 457 -34.88 20.85 -31.22
N LEU A 458 -34.01 21.23 -30.27
CA LEU A 458 -34.34 21.41 -28.87
C LEU A 458 -34.69 22.85 -28.52
N PRO A 459 -35.53 23.09 -27.48
CA PRO A 459 -35.83 24.44 -27.00
C PRO A 459 -34.61 25.21 -26.54
N GLU A 460 -34.72 26.55 -26.51
CA GLU A 460 -33.63 27.45 -26.13
C GLU A 460 -33.04 27.19 -24.74
N ILE A 461 -33.87 26.76 -23.78
CA ILE A 461 -33.45 26.34 -22.43
C ILE A 461 -32.41 25.21 -22.43
N ALA A 462 -32.48 24.27 -23.38
CA ALA A 462 -31.47 23.23 -23.54
C ALA A 462 -30.14 23.80 -24.07
N ILE A 463 -30.17 24.96 -24.72
CA ILE A 463 -28.98 25.66 -25.21
C ILE A 463 -28.31 26.42 -24.06
N GLU A 464 -29.06 26.95 -23.12
CA GLU A 464 -28.55 27.59 -21.90
C GLU A 464 -27.85 26.59 -20.98
N HIS A 465 -28.35 25.33 -20.95
CA HIS A 465 -27.76 24.22 -20.15
C HIS A 465 -26.92 23.25 -21.00
N ARG A 466 -26.10 23.78 -21.96
CA ARG A 466 -25.23 22.95 -22.85
C ARG A 466 -24.28 22.04 -22.13
N ASP A 467 -23.84 22.47 -21.00
CA ASP A 467 -22.96 21.70 -20.09
C ASP A 467 -23.60 20.43 -19.58
N LYS A 468 -24.94 20.42 -19.38
CA LYS A 468 -25.72 19.28 -18.96
C LYS A 468 -26.25 18.42 -20.13
N LEU A 469 -26.12 18.86 -21.39
CA LEU A 469 -26.74 18.21 -22.55
C LEU A 469 -25.79 17.24 -23.25
N VAL A 470 -26.23 15.98 -23.42
CA VAL A 470 -25.60 14.97 -24.29
C VAL A 470 -26.61 14.55 -25.36
N VAL A 471 -26.22 14.62 -26.63
CA VAL A 471 -27.00 14.10 -27.74
C VAL A 471 -26.48 12.73 -28.13
N VAL A 472 -27.39 11.76 -28.22
CA VAL A 472 -27.06 10.36 -28.51
C VAL A 472 -27.86 9.83 -29.69
N CYS A 473 -27.33 8.84 -30.38
CA CYS A 473 -28.08 8.08 -31.37
C CYS A 473 -29.04 7.08 -30.71
N HIS A 474 -30.03 6.59 -31.47
CA HIS A 474 -31.04 5.66 -30.94
C HIS A 474 -30.50 4.30 -30.42
N PHE A 475 -29.23 3.96 -30.70
CA PHE A 475 -28.64 2.67 -30.36
C PHE A 475 -27.44 2.74 -29.39
N LEU A 476 -27.12 3.90 -28.83
CA LEU A 476 -26.01 4.08 -27.85
C LEU A 476 -24.74 3.31 -28.25
N ASN A 477 -23.89 3.94 -29.02
CA ASN A 477 -22.58 3.38 -29.37
C ASN A 477 -21.58 3.57 -28.22
N GLU A 478 -20.40 2.91 -28.29
CA GLU A 478 -19.37 2.95 -27.22
C GLU A 478 -18.86 4.38 -26.97
N VAL A 479 -18.71 5.20 -28.01
CA VAL A 479 -18.26 6.60 -27.87
C VAL A 479 -19.30 7.42 -27.11
N GLU A 480 -20.57 7.21 -27.38
CA GLU A 480 -21.67 7.89 -26.67
C GLU A 480 -21.77 7.44 -25.22
N LYS A 481 -21.54 6.13 -24.95
CA LYS A 481 -21.44 5.62 -23.59
C LYS A 481 -20.28 6.26 -22.83
N ASP A 482 -19.12 6.41 -23.44
CA ASP A 482 -17.99 7.08 -22.84
C ASP A 482 -18.27 8.57 -22.57
N ILE A 483 -18.92 9.28 -23.51
CA ILE A 483 -19.34 10.67 -23.29
C ILE A 483 -20.35 10.79 -22.14
N ILE A 484 -21.34 9.89 -22.05
CA ILE A 484 -22.30 9.86 -20.96
C ILE A 484 -21.56 9.54 -19.65
N LYS A 485 -20.68 8.55 -19.68
CA LYS A 485 -19.83 8.18 -18.56
C LYS A 485 -19.01 9.37 -18.07
N ASP A 486 -18.30 10.04 -18.94
CA ASP A 486 -17.52 11.24 -18.61
C ASP A 486 -18.40 12.36 -18.03
N LYS A 487 -19.64 12.51 -18.50
CA LYS A 487 -20.59 13.50 -17.98
C LYS A 487 -21.22 13.06 -16.63
N LEU A 488 -21.53 11.79 -16.46
CA LEU A 488 -22.05 11.24 -15.20
C LEU A 488 -20.97 11.17 -14.13
N PHE A 489 -19.77 10.76 -14.52
CA PHE A 489 -18.57 10.75 -13.66
C PHE A 489 -17.82 12.09 -13.69
N SER A 490 -18.21 13.06 -14.51
CA SER A 490 -17.88 14.42 -14.14
C SER A 490 -18.52 14.62 -12.76
N VAL A 491 -17.76 14.18 -11.71
CA VAL A 491 -17.75 14.82 -10.41
C VAL A 491 -18.17 16.24 -10.69
N LYS A 492 -19.07 16.87 -9.93
CA LYS A 492 -19.10 18.34 -9.85
C LYS A 492 -17.66 18.71 -10.01
N LYS A 493 -17.25 19.16 -11.22
CA LYS A 493 -15.84 19.44 -11.46
C LYS A 493 -15.50 20.31 -10.29
N VAL A 494 -14.77 19.76 -9.33
CA VAL A 494 -14.25 20.57 -8.26
C VAL A 494 -13.56 21.63 -9.05
N SER A 495 -14.20 22.78 -9.21
CA SER A 495 -13.73 23.79 -10.14
C SER A 495 -12.34 24.13 -9.65
N SER A 496 -11.40 24.35 -10.55
CA SER A 496 -10.05 24.76 -10.16
C SER A 496 -10.10 25.79 -9.03
N GLY A 497 -11.05 26.72 -9.07
CA GLY A 497 -11.28 27.72 -8.04
C GLY A 497 -11.70 27.17 -6.66
N GLN A 498 -12.34 26.01 -6.56
CA GLN A 498 -12.71 25.44 -5.26
C GLN A 498 -11.49 24.82 -4.54
N ILE A 499 -10.54 24.24 -5.25
CA ILE A 499 -9.32 23.70 -4.67
C ILE A 499 -8.24 24.77 -4.52
N GLU A 500 -8.10 25.66 -5.49
CA GLU A 500 -7.11 26.76 -5.45
C GLU A 500 -7.26 27.65 -4.21
N ARG A 501 -8.48 27.88 -3.72
CA ARG A 501 -8.74 28.69 -2.52
C ARG A 501 -8.09 28.10 -1.26
N PHE A 502 -7.72 26.81 -1.26
CA PHE A 502 -7.01 26.18 -0.14
C PHE A 502 -5.54 26.57 -0.07
N PHE A 503 -4.98 27.13 -1.16
CA PHE A 503 -3.60 27.59 -1.22
C PHE A 503 -3.51 29.09 -1.02
N SER A 504 -2.64 29.53 -0.13
CA SER A 504 -2.31 30.94 0.07
C SER A 504 -0.81 31.17 0.08
N ARG A 505 -0.38 32.40 -0.28
CA ARG A 505 1.05 32.78 -0.22
C ARG A 505 1.60 32.75 1.18
N GLU A 506 0.77 33.04 2.19
CA GLU A 506 1.16 33.04 3.61
C GLU A 506 1.50 31.65 4.13
N LEU A 507 1.00 30.60 3.48
CA LEU A 507 1.28 29.20 3.81
C LEU A 507 2.20 28.49 2.81
N PHE A 508 2.88 29.26 1.96
CA PHE A 508 3.84 28.74 0.97
C PHE A 508 5.26 29.17 1.35
N PHE A 509 6.05 28.24 1.84
CA PHE A 509 7.37 28.47 2.41
C PHE A 509 8.45 27.81 1.55
N ILE A 510 9.50 28.55 1.20
CA ILE A 510 10.62 28.07 0.40
C ILE A 510 11.93 28.17 1.18
N ASP A 511 12.96 27.45 0.75
CA ASP A 511 14.33 27.45 1.28
C ASP A 511 14.42 27.24 2.78
N LYS A 512 13.51 26.44 3.36
CA LYS A 512 13.54 26.13 4.80
C LYS A 512 14.61 25.10 5.13
N LYS A 513 15.31 25.35 6.25
CA LYS A 513 16.40 24.53 6.74
C LYS A 513 15.97 23.76 7.99
N PHE A 514 15.34 22.65 7.78
CA PHE A 514 15.02 21.70 8.84
C PHE A 514 15.84 20.42 8.67
N THR A 515 16.03 19.68 9.75
CA THR A 515 16.83 18.44 9.76
C THR A 515 16.00 17.22 10.10
N THR A 516 14.80 17.38 10.67
CA THR A 516 13.88 16.30 11.03
C THR A 516 12.46 16.60 10.59
N LYS A 517 11.64 15.55 10.41
CA LYS A 517 10.23 15.68 10.06
C LYS A 517 9.41 16.39 11.14
N GLU A 518 9.74 16.16 12.41
CA GLU A 518 9.06 16.75 13.54
C GLU A 518 9.19 18.28 13.50
N GLN A 519 10.39 18.80 13.21
CA GLN A 519 10.60 20.25 13.05
C GLN A 519 9.77 20.84 11.91
N VAL A 520 9.63 20.12 10.81
CA VAL A 520 8.83 20.55 9.66
C VAL A 520 7.35 20.59 10.04
N LEU A 521 6.83 19.51 10.62
CA LEU A 521 5.42 19.41 11.00
C LEU A 521 5.04 20.43 12.09
N GLU A 522 5.90 20.63 13.10
CA GLU A 522 5.69 21.63 14.13
C GLU A 522 5.66 23.05 13.54
N PHE A 523 6.57 23.36 12.61
CA PHE A 523 6.58 24.65 11.92
C PHE A 523 5.29 24.87 11.12
N MET A 524 4.87 23.87 10.32
CA MET A 524 3.70 23.97 9.45
C MET A 524 2.41 24.11 10.26
N THR A 525 2.22 23.27 11.27
CA THR A 525 1.03 23.30 12.14
C THR A 525 0.94 24.61 12.93
N LYS A 526 2.08 25.11 13.42
CA LYS A 526 2.15 26.41 14.10
C LYS A 526 1.79 27.55 13.15
N SER A 527 2.33 27.57 11.92
CA SER A 527 2.01 28.61 10.93
C SER A 527 0.53 28.60 10.57
N MET A 528 -0.10 27.43 10.45
CA MET A 528 -1.55 27.32 10.22
C MET A 528 -2.36 27.76 11.44
N ALA A 529 -1.87 27.51 12.66
CA ALA A 529 -2.53 27.96 13.88
C ALA A 529 -2.49 29.49 14.05
N GLU A 530 -1.37 30.13 13.69
CA GLU A 530 -1.22 31.59 13.71
C GLU A 530 -2.20 32.29 12.76
N LEU A 531 -2.59 31.63 11.67
CA LEU A 531 -3.61 32.10 10.72
C LEU A 531 -5.05 31.68 11.10
N GLY A 532 -5.24 30.99 12.23
CA GLY A 532 -6.55 30.54 12.70
C GLY A 532 -7.15 29.38 11.89
N VAL A 533 -6.34 28.69 11.08
CA VAL A 533 -6.75 27.55 10.26
C VAL A 533 -6.79 26.27 11.08
N MET A 534 -5.88 26.11 12.04
CA MET A 534 -5.70 24.88 12.81
C MET A 534 -5.63 25.19 14.30
N ASP A 535 -6.30 24.40 15.13
CA ASP A 535 -6.16 24.48 16.58
C ASP A 535 -5.11 23.49 17.11
N LYS A 536 -4.90 23.50 18.44
CA LYS A 536 -3.92 22.60 19.07
C LYS A 536 -4.28 21.12 18.93
N ALA A 537 -5.57 20.79 18.93
CA ALA A 537 -6.03 19.41 18.80
C ALA A 537 -5.77 18.89 17.37
N ALA A 538 -6.06 19.71 16.36
CA ALA A 538 -5.76 19.37 14.98
C ALA A 538 -4.25 19.26 14.73
N ALA A 539 -3.42 20.14 15.33
CA ALA A 539 -1.97 20.05 15.23
C ALA A 539 -1.42 18.74 15.84
N GLN A 540 -1.93 18.37 17.03
CA GLN A 540 -1.58 17.10 17.66
C GLN A 540 -2.01 15.90 16.81
N SER A 541 -3.20 15.98 16.21
CA SER A 541 -3.75 14.96 15.32
C SER A 541 -2.93 14.73 14.05
N VAL A 542 -2.19 15.74 13.55
CA VAL A 542 -1.22 15.57 12.46
C VAL A 542 -0.06 14.68 12.91
N MET A 543 0.48 14.89 14.12
CA MET A 543 1.55 14.07 14.66
C MET A 543 1.11 12.62 14.86
N GLU A 544 -0.07 12.41 15.44
CA GLU A 544 -0.66 11.08 15.63
C GLU A 544 -0.90 10.35 14.30
N ARG A 545 -1.28 11.09 13.26
CA ARG A 545 -1.45 10.54 11.91
C ARG A 545 -0.12 10.09 11.31
N GLU A 546 0.92 10.89 11.48
CA GLU A 546 2.26 10.59 10.98
C GLU A 546 2.91 9.40 11.71
N GLU A 547 2.64 9.25 13.03
CA GLU A 547 3.08 8.10 13.82
C GLU A 547 2.36 6.81 13.43
N ALA A 548 1.06 6.88 13.12
CA ALA A 548 0.27 5.72 12.72
C ALA A 548 0.72 5.15 11.37
N SER A 549 1.09 6.01 10.43
CA SER A 549 1.62 5.63 9.12
C SER A 549 2.30 6.84 8.49
N PRO A 550 3.57 6.73 8.07
CA PRO A 550 4.27 7.82 7.40
C PRO A 550 3.51 8.33 6.18
N THR A 551 3.50 9.65 6.02
CA THR A 551 2.80 10.31 4.91
C THR A 551 3.69 10.60 3.69
N GLU A 552 4.91 10.10 3.69
CA GLU A 552 5.80 10.13 2.54
C GLU A 552 5.31 9.19 1.44
N ILE A 553 5.35 9.63 0.20
CA ILE A 553 4.90 8.86 -0.98
C ILE A 553 6.01 8.63 -2.01
N GLY A 554 7.26 8.79 -1.61
CA GLY A 554 8.41 8.74 -2.51
C GLY A 554 8.55 10.02 -3.36
N ASN A 555 9.44 10.02 -4.34
CA ASN A 555 9.70 11.16 -5.23
C ASN A 555 9.96 12.49 -4.50
N LEU A 556 10.61 12.47 -3.33
CA LEU A 556 10.89 13.62 -2.47
C LEU A 556 9.63 14.32 -1.90
N LEU A 557 8.50 13.65 -1.83
CA LEU A 557 7.20 14.21 -1.46
C LEU A 557 6.62 13.57 -0.20
N ALA A 558 6.03 14.40 0.68
CA ALA A 558 5.14 13.98 1.76
C ALA A 558 3.85 14.81 1.74
N ILE A 559 2.71 14.18 2.09
CA ILE A 559 1.41 14.83 2.18
C ILE A 559 0.79 14.58 3.56
N PRO A 560 1.34 15.19 4.63
CA PRO A 560 0.77 15.08 5.97
C PRO A 560 -0.63 15.72 6.05
N HIS A 561 -1.45 15.18 6.97
CA HIS A 561 -2.80 15.65 7.23
C HIS A 561 -3.26 15.18 8.61
N PRO A 562 -4.24 15.83 9.26
CA PRO A 562 -4.76 15.39 10.56
C PRO A 562 -5.40 14.01 10.50
N LEU A 563 -5.27 13.24 11.57
CA LEU A 563 -6.04 11.99 11.75
C LEU A 563 -7.52 12.29 11.96
N GLU A 564 -7.82 13.31 12.78
CA GLU A 564 -9.17 13.79 13.08
C GLU A 564 -9.37 15.22 12.56
N ASN A 565 -10.47 15.44 11.83
CA ASN A 565 -10.80 16.76 11.30
C ASN A 565 -11.44 17.63 12.39
N ALA A 566 -10.63 18.41 13.08
CA ALA A 566 -11.07 19.39 14.06
C ALA A 566 -11.09 20.83 13.51
N THR A 567 -10.69 21.03 12.25
CA THR A 567 -10.55 22.36 11.65
C THR A 567 -11.87 22.88 11.09
N GLN A 568 -12.08 24.19 11.19
CA GLN A 568 -13.25 24.90 10.65
C GLN A 568 -12.96 25.53 9.28
N VAL A 569 -11.69 25.66 8.91
CA VAL A 569 -11.23 26.28 7.67
C VAL A 569 -10.33 25.32 6.92
N SER A 570 -10.60 25.12 5.63
CA SER A 570 -9.76 24.31 4.77
C SER A 570 -8.59 25.13 4.22
N ALA A 571 -7.37 24.59 4.36
CA ALA A 571 -6.16 25.19 3.79
C ALA A 571 -5.09 24.12 3.54
N VAL A 572 -4.13 24.45 2.67
CA VAL A 572 -2.93 23.64 2.41
C VAL A 572 -1.69 24.49 2.72
N SER A 573 -0.86 24.00 3.63
CA SER A 573 0.46 24.58 3.85
C SER A 573 1.49 23.84 3.00
N VAL A 574 2.40 24.58 2.37
CA VAL A 574 3.45 24.02 1.50
C VAL A 574 4.82 24.43 2.02
N VAL A 575 5.72 23.48 2.18
CA VAL A 575 7.12 23.73 2.53
C VAL A 575 8.02 23.07 1.48
N ILE A 576 8.93 23.86 0.90
CA ILE A 576 10.04 23.38 0.07
C ILE A 576 11.32 23.56 0.87
N LEU A 577 12.05 22.48 1.12
CA LEU A 577 13.30 22.48 1.86
C LEU A 577 14.48 22.84 0.97
N ASP A 578 15.50 23.50 1.55
CA ASP A 578 16.79 23.75 0.89
C ASP A 578 17.47 22.45 0.46
N LYS A 579 17.39 21.41 1.31
CA LYS A 579 17.91 20.07 1.04
C LYS A 579 16.92 19.01 1.48
N PRO A 580 16.91 17.84 0.80
CA PRO A 580 16.07 16.73 1.23
C PRO A 580 16.51 16.21 2.60
N ILE A 581 15.53 15.86 3.44
CA ILE A 581 15.74 15.22 4.76
C ILE A 581 15.20 13.79 4.72
N MET A 582 15.76 12.90 5.53
CA MET A 582 15.19 11.57 5.76
C MET A 582 13.88 11.73 6.54
N TRP A 583 12.77 11.29 5.97
CA TRP A 583 11.44 11.39 6.60
C TRP A 583 11.19 10.21 7.53
N THR A 584 11.03 9.02 6.97
CA THR A 584 11.02 7.74 7.68
C THR A 584 11.83 6.70 6.90
N GLU A 585 11.42 6.34 5.70
CA GLU A 585 12.12 5.40 4.81
C GLU A 585 12.70 6.10 3.58
N HIS A 586 12.14 7.26 3.20
CA HIS A 586 12.52 8.00 1.99
C HIS A 586 12.98 9.43 2.32
N HIS A 587 13.74 10.01 1.40
CA HIS A 587 14.07 11.43 1.45
C HIS A 587 12.89 12.26 0.97
N VAL A 588 12.59 13.36 1.69
CA VAL A 588 11.52 14.31 1.39
C VAL A 588 12.09 15.72 1.30
N GLN A 589 11.66 16.50 0.30
CA GLN A 589 12.06 17.89 0.10
C GLN A 589 10.88 18.83 -0.08
N ALA A 590 9.74 18.33 -0.58
CA ALA A 590 8.49 19.07 -0.69
C ALA A 590 7.40 18.45 0.18
N ILE A 591 6.75 19.27 1.00
CA ILE A 591 5.76 18.84 1.97
C ILE A 591 4.47 19.63 1.77
N PHE A 592 3.31 18.95 1.69
CA PHE A 592 1.98 19.52 1.53
C PHE A 592 1.11 19.09 2.71
N LEU A 593 0.99 19.94 3.74
CA LEU A 593 0.10 19.68 4.88
C LEU A 593 -1.33 20.08 4.52
N LEU A 594 -2.21 19.09 4.37
CA LEU A 594 -3.62 19.26 4.06
C LEU A 594 -4.42 19.39 5.36
N SER A 595 -5.17 20.49 5.51
CA SER A 595 -6.16 20.68 6.55
C SER A 595 -7.50 20.99 5.89
N VAL A 596 -8.46 20.06 5.96
CA VAL A 596 -9.76 20.18 5.29
C VAL A 596 -10.86 20.17 6.34
N ALA A 597 -11.73 21.18 6.34
CA ALA A 597 -12.83 21.31 7.28
C ALA A 597 -13.84 20.17 7.13
N LYS A 598 -14.52 19.80 8.20
CA LYS A 598 -15.46 18.66 8.24
C LYS A 598 -16.57 18.79 7.19
N GLU A 599 -17.11 19.98 7.01
CA GLU A 599 -18.18 20.27 6.03
C GLU A 599 -17.69 20.17 4.58
N GLU A 600 -16.37 20.28 4.36
CA GLU A 600 -15.70 20.24 3.06
C GLU A 600 -14.93 18.92 2.85
N PHE A 601 -15.07 17.94 3.74
CA PHE A 601 -14.29 16.71 3.70
C PHE A 601 -14.48 15.91 2.41
N TYR A 602 -15.60 16.09 1.71
CA TYR A 602 -15.83 15.54 0.38
C TYR A 602 -14.82 16.03 -0.67
N LEU A 603 -14.09 17.12 -0.41
CA LEU A 603 -13.01 17.67 -1.25
C LEU A 603 -11.63 17.07 -0.91
N TRP A 604 -11.50 16.35 0.21
CA TRP A 604 -10.22 15.85 0.68
C TRP A 604 -9.58 14.86 -0.32
N GLU A 605 -10.33 13.84 -0.74
CA GLU A 605 -9.83 12.85 -1.69
C GLU A 605 -9.57 13.44 -3.08
N PRO A 606 -10.47 14.25 -3.69
CA PRO A 606 -10.18 14.97 -4.91
C PRO A 606 -8.94 15.87 -4.85
N LEU A 607 -8.73 16.57 -3.74
CA LEU A 607 -7.54 17.40 -3.52
C LEU A 607 -6.27 16.54 -3.48
N PHE A 608 -6.29 15.45 -2.70
CA PHE A 608 -5.16 14.54 -2.59
C PHE A 608 -4.80 13.93 -3.96
N LEU A 609 -5.78 13.38 -4.66
CA LEU A 609 -5.56 12.76 -5.97
C LEU A 609 -5.05 13.75 -7.02
N LYS A 610 -5.57 14.99 -7.04
CA LYS A 610 -5.10 16.04 -7.95
C LYS A 610 -3.67 16.49 -7.65
N LEU A 611 -3.33 16.61 -6.36
CA LEU A 611 -1.95 16.87 -5.94
C LEU A 611 -1.02 15.73 -6.35
N PHE A 612 -1.43 14.49 -6.11
CA PHE A 612 -0.68 13.31 -6.49
C PHE A 612 -0.45 13.24 -8.00
N ASP A 613 -1.49 13.44 -8.81
CA ASP A 613 -1.39 13.45 -10.26
C ASP A 613 -0.43 14.55 -10.76
N TYR A 614 -0.52 15.76 -10.22
CA TYR A 614 0.36 16.86 -10.58
C TYR A 614 1.81 16.60 -10.17
N LEU A 615 2.03 16.26 -8.90
CA LEU A 615 3.37 16.18 -8.33
C LEU A 615 4.13 14.92 -8.76
N VAL A 616 3.45 13.78 -8.81
CA VAL A 616 4.07 12.47 -9.08
C VAL A 616 3.97 12.10 -10.55
N LYS A 617 2.74 11.92 -11.08
CA LYS A 617 2.53 11.50 -12.47
C LYS A 617 2.93 12.60 -13.47
N GLY A 618 2.61 13.86 -13.19
CA GLY A 618 2.95 15.03 -14.01
C GLY A 618 4.40 15.51 -13.85
N ARG A 619 5.19 14.91 -12.96
CA ARG A 619 6.55 15.33 -12.61
C ARG A 619 6.67 16.78 -12.12
N GLY A 620 5.59 17.36 -11.61
CA GLY A 620 5.54 18.75 -11.14
C GLY A 620 6.45 19.00 -9.94
N ILE A 621 6.71 17.97 -9.13
CA ILE A 621 7.61 18.05 -7.97
C ILE A 621 9.00 18.55 -8.32
N LYS A 622 9.59 18.08 -9.43
CA LYS A 622 10.91 18.52 -9.87
C LYS A 622 10.93 19.99 -10.23
N GLY A 623 9.91 20.46 -10.96
CA GLY A 623 9.77 21.88 -11.31
C GLY A 623 9.64 22.77 -10.07
N MET A 624 8.89 22.32 -9.05
CA MET A 624 8.73 23.04 -7.79
C MET A 624 10.02 23.09 -6.94
N ILE A 625 10.83 22.03 -6.97
CA ILE A 625 12.10 21.99 -6.24
C ILE A 625 13.16 22.87 -6.95
N ASP A 626 13.23 22.78 -8.29
CA ASP A 626 14.20 23.53 -9.10
C ASP A 626 13.87 25.04 -9.15
N HIS A 627 12.58 25.39 -9.17
CA HIS A 627 12.07 26.76 -9.25
C HIS A 627 10.88 26.97 -8.32
N PRO A 628 11.10 27.05 -7.00
CA PRO A 628 10.02 27.17 -6.02
C PRO A 628 9.39 28.57 -6.07
N ASP A 629 8.24 28.67 -6.74
CA ASP A 629 7.46 29.90 -6.87
C ASP A 629 5.96 29.61 -6.75
N TYR A 630 5.26 30.38 -5.92
CA TYR A 630 3.83 30.20 -5.66
C TYR A 630 2.97 30.40 -6.91
N ASP A 631 3.23 31.47 -7.70
CA ASP A 631 2.40 31.79 -8.87
C ASP A 631 2.62 30.77 -9.98
N LEU A 632 3.86 30.32 -10.14
CA LEU A 632 4.19 29.27 -11.10
C LEU A 632 3.51 27.95 -10.70
N PHE A 633 3.57 27.58 -9.41
CA PHE A 633 2.88 26.41 -8.90
C PHE A 633 1.38 26.46 -9.18
N ILE A 634 0.68 27.54 -8.78
CA ILE A 634 -0.76 27.68 -9.00
C ILE A 634 -1.12 27.64 -10.49
N LYS A 635 -0.34 28.32 -11.33
CA LYS A 635 -0.54 28.32 -12.78
C LYS A 635 -0.43 26.93 -13.40
N ASP A 636 0.56 26.16 -12.98
CA ASP A 636 0.79 24.82 -13.51
C ASP A 636 -0.20 23.81 -12.92
N PHE A 637 -0.52 23.92 -11.64
CA PHE A 637 -1.53 23.09 -10.99
C PHE A 637 -2.93 23.26 -11.62
N ARG A 638 -3.30 24.48 -12.04
CA ARG A 638 -4.53 24.74 -12.80
C ARG A 638 -4.67 23.90 -14.07
N LYS A 639 -3.57 23.57 -14.72
CA LYS A 639 -3.59 22.78 -15.96
C LYS A 639 -4.03 21.33 -15.74
N THR A 640 -4.06 20.87 -14.51
CA THR A 640 -4.48 19.49 -14.14
C THR A 640 -6.00 19.34 -14.00
N PHE A 641 -6.74 20.44 -14.05
CA PHE A 641 -8.21 20.49 -14.02
C PHE A 641 -8.81 20.61 -15.42
#